data_a2967250c993507be9ede9c046cb3f94
#
_entry.id   a2967250c993507be9ede9c046cb3f94
#
_cell.length_a   1.000
_cell.length_b   1.000
_cell.length_c   1.000
_cell.angle_alpha   90.00
_cell.angle_beta   90.00
_cell.angle_gamma   90.00
#
_symmetry.space_group_name_H-M   'P 1'
#
loop_
_entity.id
_entity.type
_entity.pdbx_description
1 polymer ?
#
loop_
_entity_poly.entity_id
_entity_poly.type
_entity_poly.pdbx_seq_one_letter_code
_entity_poly.pdbx_strand_id
1 'polypeptide(L)'
;MDIRKVKPCIKSSAFTRADWQTMRKYQAASERSGFILLPGKEVHARSPLFFLNANTLIIMQDIYIDIETYSSVDIKTSGAYKYIESPDFEILIISYAINDGPVITIDLAQGEPMADEFEEALFDPDFRKHAHNAVFERLSFRRIGYDIPVEQWYCTSVKAAYCGLPLSLDEVSKRLDLTNKKLDTGKALIKYFSCPCKPTKINGGRTRNYPWDAPEKWEMYKEYNVYDVLAEREIDQLLKQYVIPDFERQLYILDQHINDRGILVDMELANAAIEVDTIYTDVLMEKSRAINGLENPNSPVQLCKWLSRKTGDEITSLAKDQIPLLISKYSKDKDVVEVLETRQKLSRSSVKKYYAMINCAMRDNRVRGTFQFYGANRTGRWAGRLLQLQNLSKNHLENIELPRELIRAKDWQACEMMYDDVADILSQLVRTALIAPKGMTFCVADFSAIEAREVSWLANEEWRMDVFRGDGKIYEAAGARMFNVPISAVTKGSDLRAKAKNAELALGYQGSLGAMKRMGGDKMGMSDTEMMDIVRKWRKANPRIVELWQEVEDCAHEAVRYQRRVVGTPRNLIFDCNGEYFTVTLPSGRSLFYRNPRFVERVKNKQRVKLLCYDGIVQETKQWGDIDTYGGKLTENIVQAIARDLIGYSMLKLEEAGY
;
A
#
# COMPACT_ATOMS: atom_id res chain seq x y z
N MET A 1 28.47 -16.96 2.67
CA MET A 1 29.14 -15.67 2.40
C MET A 1 28.74 -14.70 3.51
N ASP A 2 29.69 -14.28 4.30
CA ASP A 2 29.48 -13.63 5.61
C ASP A 2 28.90 -12.22 5.45
N ILE A 3 27.60 -12.06 5.79
CA ILE A 3 26.84 -10.79 5.75
C ILE A 3 27.44 -9.71 6.68
N ARG A 4 28.37 -10.07 7.57
CA ARG A 4 29.05 -9.15 8.51
C ARG A 4 30.13 -8.29 7.87
N LYS A 5 30.51 -8.50 6.60
CA LYS A 5 31.61 -7.77 5.92
C LYS A 5 31.16 -6.73 4.92
N VAL A 6 29.87 -6.53 4.70
CA VAL A 6 29.41 -5.36 3.93
C VAL A 6 29.32 -4.18 4.91
N LYS A 7 30.39 -3.39 4.98
CA LYS A 7 30.32 -2.07 5.61
C LYS A 7 29.16 -1.32 4.97
N PRO A 8 28.28 -0.65 5.76
CA PRO A 8 27.23 0.17 5.19
C PRO A 8 27.91 1.24 4.32
N CYS A 9 27.71 1.16 3.02
CA CYS A 9 28.33 2.06 2.05
C CYS A 9 27.68 3.44 2.02
N ILE A 10 26.72 3.69 2.91
CA ILE A 10 26.15 5.02 3.13
C ILE A 10 26.11 5.24 4.64
N LYS A 11 27.09 6.00 5.15
CA LYS A 11 26.90 6.67 6.42
C LYS A 11 25.60 7.46 6.31
N SER A 12 24.71 7.35 7.28
CA SER A 12 23.51 8.17 7.43
C SER A 12 23.91 9.65 7.48
N SER A 13 24.24 10.23 6.33
CA SER A 13 24.38 11.66 6.21
C SER A 13 22.95 12.21 6.30
N ALA A 14 22.68 12.93 7.37
CA ALA A 14 21.50 13.73 7.51
C ALA A 14 21.24 14.48 6.19
N PHE A 15 19.99 14.54 5.76
CA PHE A 15 19.53 15.38 4.66
C PHE A 15 20.16 16.76 4.81
N THR A 16 20.99 17.16 3.87
CA THR A 16 21.75 18.40 3.99
C THR A 16 20.86 19.58 3.61
N ARG A 17 21.28 20.78 4.02
CA ARG A 17 20.65 22.05 3.59
C ARG A 17 20.57 22.16 2.06
N ALA A 18 21.48 21.50 1.35
CA ALA A 18 21.52 21.44 -0.11
C ALA A 18 20.36 20.60 -0.69
N ASP A 19 19.98 19.49 -0.04
CA ASP A 19 18.88 18.65 -0.52
C ASP A 19 17.54 19.37 -0.42
N TRP A 20 17.35 20.15 0.66
CA TRP A 20 16.19 21.02 0.83
C TRP A 20 16.20 22.25 -0.08
N GLN A 21 17.38 22.78 -0.41
CA GLN A 21 17.49 23.86 -1.41
C GLN A 21 17.18 23.36 -2.82
N THR A 22 17.47 22.10 -3.10
CA THR A 22 17.14 21.47 -4.38
C THR A 22 15.62 21.29 -4.52
N MET A 23 14.92 20.82 -3.47
CA MET A 23 13.45 20.80 -3.48
C MET A 23 12.82 22.17 -3.65
N ARG A 24 13.38 23.22 -3.04
CA ARG A 24 12.92 24.61 -3.27
C ARG A 24 13.14 25.11 -4.71
N LYS A 25 14.20 24.66 -5.38
CA LYS A 25 14.42 24.98 -6.80
C LYS A 25 13.35 24.37 -7.70
N TYR A 26 12.87 23.17 -7.38
CA TYR A 26 11.75 22.55 -8.09
C TYR A 26 10.44 23.30 -7.84
N GLN A 27 10.18 23.76 -6.63
CA GLN A 27 9.02 24.59 -6.31
C GLN A 27 9.05 25.93 -7.07
N ALA A 28 10.22 26.59 -7.11
CA ALA A 28 10.41 27.84 -7.86
C ALA A 28 10.35 27.66 -9.39
N ALA A 29 10.70 26.47 -9.89
CA ALA A 29 10.57 26.15 -11.32
C ALA A 29 9.10 25.89 -11.72
N SER A 30 8.30 25.30 -10.81
CA SER A 30 6.86 25.08 -11.00
C SER A 30 6.06 26.40 -11.02
N GLU A 31 6.50 27.41 -10.26
CA GLU A 31 5.85 28.73 -10.23
C GLU A 31 6.21 29.63 -11.41
N ARG A 32 7.21 29.25 -12.22
CA ARG A 32 7.69 30.00 -13.41
C ARG A 32 7.65 29.11 -14.65
N SER A 33 6.48 28.69 -15.07
CA SER A 33 6.26 28.20 -16.42
C SER A 33 6.26 29.37 -17.43
N GLY A 34 7.37 30.04 -17.45
CA GLY A 34 7.74 31.06 -18.40
C GLY A 34 9.26 31.09 -18.46
N PHE A 35 9.82 30.42 -19.45
CA PHE A 35 11.19 30.48 -19.96
C PHE A 35 12.26 31.16 -19.10
N ILE A 36 13.23 30.40 -18.61
CA ILE A 36 14.55 30.93 -18.23
C ILE A 36 15.63 30.07 -18.88
N LEU A 37 16.34 30.65 -19.81
CA LEU A 37 17.66 30.24 -20.33
C LEU A 37 18.70 30.37 -19.19
N LEU A 38 19.43 29.32 -18.88
CA LEU A 38 20.64 29.38 -18.06
C LEU A 38 21.86 29.43 -18.98
N PRO A 39 22.85 30.33 -18.72
CA PRO A 39 24.11 30.34 -19.43
C PRO A 39 25.12 29.38 -18.83
N GLY A 40 25.67 28.52 -19.66
CA GLY A 40 27.03 27.99 -19.65
C GLY A 40 27.43 27.04 -18.50
N LYS A 41 27.33 25.74 -18.77
CA LYS A 41 28.40 24.76 -18.54
C LYS A 41 28.06 23.46 -19.31
N GLU A 42 28.99 23.01 -20.13
CA GLU A 42 28.93 21.79 -20.89
C GLU A 42 28.85 20.59 -19.92
N VAL A 43 27.78 19.79 -20.03
CA VAL A 43 27.69 18.46 -19.47
C VAL A 43 27.30 17.54 -20.62
N HIS A 44 28.22 16.66 -20.99
CA HIS A 44 27.94 15.57 -21.91
C HIS A 44 26.96 14.58 -21.27
N ALA A 45 25.68 14.73 -21.56
CA ALA A 45 24.69 13.70 -21.33
C ALA A 45 23.98 13.45 -22.68
N ARG A 46 24.13 12.22 -23.18
CA ARG A 46 23.35 11.74 -24.31
C ARG A 46 21.93 11.43 -23.81
N SER A 47 21.07 12.42 -23.91
CA SER A 47 19.62 12.23 -23.97
C SER A 47 19.15 13.03 -25.19
N PRO A 48 18.28 12.48 -26.03
CA PRO A 48 17.78 13.22 -27.19
C PRO A 48 16.83 14.32 -26.70
N LEU A 49 17.36 15.53 -26.52
CA LEU A 49 16.55 16.72 -26.47
C LEU A 49 16.08 16.97 -27.91
N PHE A 50 14.83 16.71 -28.19
CA PHE A 50 14.16 17.13 -29.39
C PHE A 50 14.11 18.66 -29.40
N PHE A 51 14.85 19.29 -30.33
CA PHE A 51 14.63 20.67 -30.71
C PHE A 51 13.32 20.74 -31.49
N LEU A 52 12.28 21.20 -30.84
CA LEU A 52 11.03 21.54 -31.52
C LEU A 52 11.23 22.81 -32.37
N ASN A 53 11.06 22.68 -33.66
CA ASN A 53 10.89 23.80 -34.57
C ASN A 53 9.62 24.58 -34.17
N ALA A 54 9.73 25.87 -34.03
CA ALA A 54 8.77 26.79 -33.40
C ALA A 54 7.46 27.03 -34.17
N ASN A 55 6.94 26.10 -34.98
CA ASN A 55 5.72 26.33 -35.75
C ASN A 55 4.73 25.16 -35.89
N THR A 56 4.85 24.09 -35.06
CA THR A 56 3.80 23.10 -35.05
C THR A 56 3.38 22.88 -33.58
N LEU A 57 2.24 23.39 -33.19
CA LEU A 57 1.54 22.96 -31.96
C LEU A 57 1.19 21.47 -32.16
N ILE A 58 1.97 20.60 -31.60
CA ILE A 58 1.60 19.18 -31.50
C ILE A 58 0.40 19.13 -30.56
N ILE A 59 -0.79 18.98 -31.11
CA ILE A 59 -2.01 18.75 -30.34
C ILE A 59 -1.97 17.27 -29.99
N MET A 60 -1.58 16.94 -28.73
CA MET A 60 -1.68 15.58 -28.21
C MET A 60 -3.12 15.11 -28.29
N GLN A 61 -3.33 13.96 -28.90
CA GLN A 61 -4.63 13.29 -28.98
C GLN A 61 -4.81 12.31 -27.82
N ASP A 62 -6.05 11.95 -27.56
CA ASP A 62 -6.40 11.01 -26.51
C ASP A 62 -7.08 9.78 -27.12
N ILE A 63 -6.65 8.59 -26.72
CA ILE A 63 -7.38 7.35 -26.97
C ILE A 63 -7.72 6.71 -25.64
N TYR A 64 -9.02 6.42 -25.41
CA TYR A 64 -9.55 5.73 -24.24
C TYR A 64 -9.81 4.29 -24.58
N ILE A 65 -9.35 3.35 -23.76
CA ILE A 65 -9.31 1.92 -24.10
C ILE A 65 -9.74 1.10 -22.87
N ASP A 66 -10.70 0.20 -23.10
CA ASP A 66 -11.04 -0.86 -22.14
C ASP A 66 -11.08 -2.20 -22.86
N ILE A 67 -10.63 -3.28 -22.20
CA ILE A 67 -10.58 -4.61 -22.77
C ILE A 67 -11.22 -5.66 -21.87
N GLU A 68 -11.85 -6.64 -22.52
CA GLU A 68 -12.32 -7.84 -21.86
C GLU A 68 -11.46 -9.04 -22.27
N THR A 69 -11.12 -9.90 -21.30
CA THR A 69 -10.13 -10.96 -21.51
C THR A 69 -10.60 -12.28 -20.93
N TYR A 70 -9.96 -13.37 -21.33
CA TYR A 70 -10.10 -14.70 -20.74
C TYR A 70 -8.75 -15.24 -20.28
N SER A 71 -8.75 -15.94 -19.15
CA SER A 71 -7.65 -16.83 -18.71
C SER A 71 -8.18 -17.89 -17.74
N SER A 72 -7.58 -19.08 -17.75
CA SER A 72 -7.86 -20.11 -16.76
C SER A 72 -7.27 -19.80 -15.37
N VAL A 73 -6.37 -18.84 -15.28
CA VAL A 73 -5.71 -18.41 -14.03
C VAL A 73 -6.60 -17.43 -13.29
N ASP A 74 -6.80 -17.64 -11.99
CA ASP A 74 -7.56 -16.70 -11.14
C ASP A 74 -6.74 -15.44 -10.83
N ILE A 75 -7.11 -14.32 -11.43
CA ILE A 75 -6.46 -13.02 -11.26
C ILE A 75 -6.44 -12.54 -9.79
N LYS A 76 -7.43 -12.93 -8.97
CA LYS A 76 -7.53 -12.47 -7.57
C LYS A 76 -6.43 -13.05 -6.69
N THR A 77 -6.05 -14.29 -6.96
CA THR A 77 -5.03 -15.01 -6.19
C THR A 77 -3.64 -14.91 -6.78
N SER A 78 -3.51 -14.72 -8.09
CA SER A 78 -2.24 -14.76 -8.82
C SER A 78 -1.76 -13.41 -9.36
N GLY A 79 -2.66 -12.42 -9.43
CA GLY A 79 -2.36 -11.09 -9.97
C GLY A 79 -2.37 -11.02 -11.50
N ALA A 80 -2.40 -9.79 -12.04
CA ALA A 80 -2.54 -9.53 -13.47
C ALA A 80 -1.39 -10.13 -14.30
N TYR A 81 -0.14 -10.02 -13.85
CA TYR A 81 1.01 -10.55 -14.57
C TYR A 81 0.93 -12.06 -14.81
N LYS A 82 0.59 -12.82 -13.76
CA LYS A 82 0.45 -14.29 -13.87
C LYS A 82 -0.78 -14.69 -14.66
N TYR A 83 -1.88 -13.95 -14.53
CA TYR A 83 -3.10 -14.13 -15.32
C TYR A 83 -2.82 -13.99 -16.82
N ILE A 84 -2.11 -12.94 -17.22
CA ILE A 84 -1.78 -12.62 -18.62
C ILE A 84 -0.68 -13.57 -19.18
N GLU A 85 0.21 -14.09 -18.31
CA GLU A 85 1.23 -15.08 -18.74
C GLU A 85 0.62 -16.43 -19.12
N SER A 86 -0.63 -16.70 -18.74
CA SER A 86 -1.28 -17.99 -19.03
C SER A 86 -1.23 -18.32 -20.52
N PRO A 87 -0.99 -19.60 -20.89
CA PRO A 87 -0.97 -20.01 -22.30
C PRO A 87 -2.30 -19.79 -23.02
N ASP A 88 -3.40 -19.81 -22.28
CA ASP A 88 -4.76 -19.65 -22.78
C ASP A 88 -5.32 -18.24 -22.58
N PHE A 89 -4.46 -17.28 -22.26
CA PHE A 89 -4.84 -15.87 -22.19
C PHE A 89 -5.25 -15.36 -23.57
N GLU A 90 -6.41 -14.71 -23.64
CA GLU A 90 -6.94 -14.06 -24.84
C GLU A 90 -7.55 -12.71 -24.48
N ILE A 91 -7.37 -11.73 -25.38
CA ILE A 91 -8.21 -10.52 -25.41
C ILE A 91 -9.46 -10.87 -26.22
N LEU A 92 -10.63 -10.71 -25.61
CA LEU A 92 -11.91 -11.10 -26.21
C LEU A 92 -12.55 -9.94 -26.97
N ILE A 93 -12.55 -8.76 -26.32
CA ILE A 93 -13.20 -7.52 -26.78
C ILE A 93 -12.25 -6.37 -26.51
N ILE A 94 -12.16 -5.45 -27.46
CA ILE A 94 -11.54 -4.15 -27.27
C ILE A 94 -12.59 -3.09 -27.58
N SER A 95 -12.86 -2.19 -26.65
CA SER A 95 -13.60 -0.96 -26.93
C SER A 95 -12.68 0.23 -26.80
N TYR A 96 -12.77 1.17 -27.75
CA TYR A 96 -11.95 2.37 -27.73
C TYR A 96 -12.70 3.60 -28.26
N ALA A 97 -12.23 4.78 -27.86
CA ALA A 97 -12.69 6.04 -28.41
C ALA A 97 -11.52 6.99 -28.61
N ILE A 98 -11.45 7.64 -29.77
CA ILE A 98 -10.44 8.67 -30.06
C ILE A 98 -11.07 10.03 -29.76
N ASN A 99 -10.43 10.79 -28.86
CA ASN A 99 -10.90 12.10 -28.38
C ASN A 99 -12.37 12.06 -27.94
N ASP A 100 -13.22 12.91 -28.49
CA ASP A 100 -14.67 12.96 -28.23
C ASP A 100 -15.49 12.12 -29.25
N GLY A 101 -14.83 11.29 -30.05
CA GLY A 101 -15.46 10.43 -31.05
C GLY A 101 -16.35 9.34 -30.43
N PRO A 102 -17.07 8.58 -31.29
CA PRO A 102 -17.87 7.45 -30.85
C PRO A 102 -16.99 6.35 -30.26
N VAL A 103 -17.56 5.52 -29.38
CA VAL A 103 -16.88 4.29 -28.94
C VAL A 103 -17.06 3.23 -30.03
N ILE A 104 -15.95 2.64 -30.44
CA ILE A 104 -15.86 1.54 -31.41
C ILE A 104 -15.48 0.28 -30.65
N THR A 105 -16.11 -0.85 -30.99
CA THR A 105 -15.82 -2.15 -30.38
C THR A 105 -15.30 -3.12 -31.43
N ILE A 106 -14.25 -3.85 -31.10
CA ILE A 106 -13.63 -4.90 -31.89
C ILE A 106 -13.88 -6.23 -31.18
N ASP A 107 -14.58 -7.16 -31.82
CA ASP A 107 -14.92 -8.48 -31.30
C ASP A 107 -13.91 -9.54 -31.76
N LEU A 108 -12.76 -9.55 -31.09
CA LEU A 108 -11.66 -10.50 -31.40
C LEU A 108 -12.08 -11.96 -31.19
N ALA A 109 -12.96 -12.23 -30.22
CA ALA A 109 -13.43 -13.58 -29.93
C ALA A 109 -14.30 -14.17 -31.04
N GLN A 110 -14.87 -13.34 -31.90
CA GLN A 110 -15.62 -13.76 -33.10
C GLN A 110 -14.81 -13.57 -34.40
N GLY A 111 -13.53 -13.22 -34.29
CA GLY A 111 -12.59 -13.17 -35.42
C GLY A 111 -12.58 -11.85 -36.17
N GLU A 112 -13.10 -10.76 -35.58
CA GLU A 112 -12.89 -9.43 -36.14
C GLU A 112 -11.40 -9.10 -36.12
N PRO A 113 -10.84 -8.55 -37.22
CA PRO A 113 -9.44 -8.11 -37.22
C PRO A 113 -9.27 -6.85 -36.37
N MET A 114 -8.04 -6.59 -35.92
CA MET A 114 -7.68 -5.33 -35.33
C MET A 114 -7.95 -4.19 -36.33
N ALA A 115 -8.57 -3.11 -35.88
CA ALA A 115 -8.84 -1.97 -36.76
C ALA A 115 -7.57 -1.15 -37.01
N ASP A 116 -7.29 -0.80 -38.27
CA ASP A 116 -6.10 -0.01 -38.65
C ASP A 116 -6.02 1.30 -37.87
N GLU A 117 -7.13 2.02 -37.72
CA GLU A 117 -7.21 3.29 -36.94
C GLU A 117 -6.83 3.09 -35.49
N PHE A 118 -7.22 1.96 -34.86
CA PHE A 118 -6.85 1.62 -33.50
C PHE A 118 -5.34 1.35 -33.38
N GLU A 119 -4.78 0.58 -34.30
CA GLU A 119 -3.35 0.26 -34.29
C GLU A 119 -2.52 1.53 -34.53
N GLU A 120 -2.92 2.38 -35.49
CA GLU A 120 -2.26 3.66 -35.75
C GLU A 120 -2.25 4.53 -34.48
N ALA A 121 -3.40 4.72 -33.83
CA ALA A 121 -3.50 5.51 -32.60
C ALA A 121 -2.73 4.86 -31.42
N LEU A 122 -2.68 3.52 -31.35
CA LEU A 122 -1.98 2.80 -30.30
C LEU A 122 -0.46 2.95 -30.39
N PHE A 123 0.09 2.96 -31.61
CA PHE A 123 1.54 3.09 -31.85
C PHE A 123 2.03 4.53 -31.99
N ASP A 124 1.15 5.46 -32.30
CA ASP A 124 1.51 6.88 -32.46
C ASP A 124 1.88 7.49 -31.08
N PRO A 125 3.12 8.02 -30.91
CA PRO A 125 3.54 8.65 -29.65
C PRO A 125 2.79 9.95 -29.33
N ASP A 126 2.13 10.57 -30.30
CA ASP A 126 1.35 11.79 -30.11
C ASP A 126 -0.05 11.51 -29.54
N PHE A 127 -0.40 10.23 -29.34
CA PHE A 127 -1.60 9.81 -28.61
C PHE A 127 -1.28 9.45 -27.17
N ARG A 128 -2.06 9.97 -26.22
CA ARG A 128 -2.10 9.51 -24.83
C ARG A 128 -3.07 8.33 -24.73
N LYS A 129 -2.58 7.19 -24.26
CA LYS A 129 -3.37 5.98 -24.07
C LYS A 129 -3.96 6.01 -22.66
N HIS A 130 -5.27 6.20 -22.56
CA HIS A 130 -6.00 6.20 -21.30
C HIS A 130 -6.61 4.82 -21.07
N ALA A 131 -6.55 4.34 -19.81
CA ALA A 131 -7.26 3.16 -19.36
C ALA A 131 -7.51 3.22 -17.85
N HIS A 132 -8.60 2.61 -17.37
CA HIS A 132 -8.89 2.57 -15.95
C HIS A 132 -8.22 1.37 -15.30
N ASN A 133 -7.06 1.57 -14.68
CA ASN A 133 -6.08 0.57 -14.25
C ASN A 133 -5.15 0.12 -15.41
N ALA A 134 -4.65 1.12 -16.13
CA ALA A 134 -3.88 1.00 -17.38
C ALA A 134 -2.76 -0.03 -17.42
N VAL A 135 -2.30 -0.52 -16.26
CA VAL A 135 -1.33 -1.63 -16.19
C VAL A 135 -1.88 -2.91 -16.82
N PHE A 136 -3.19 -3.15 -16.74
CA PHE A 136 -3.82 -4.35 -17.26
C PHE A 136 -3.84 -4.33 -18.80
N GLU A 137 -4.28 -3.24 -19.40
CA GLU A 137 -4.30 -3.03 -20.85
C GLU A 137 -2.88 -3.07 -21.42
N ARG A 138 -1.96 -2.31 -20.81
CA ARG A 138 -0.54 -2.29 -21.22
C ARG A 138 0.07 -3.70 -21.25
N LEU A 139 -0.14 -4.49 -20.21
CA LEU A 139 0.40 -5.86 -20.14
C LEU A 139 -0.28 -6.79 -21.13
N SER A 140 -1.58 -6.64 -21.36
CA SER A 140 -2.37 -7.45 -22.29
C SER A 140 -1.93 -7.19 -23.73
N PHE A 141 -1.73 -5.94 -24.12
CA PHE A 141 -1.19 -5.58 -25.43
C PHE A 141 0.24 -6.07 -25.62
N ARG A 142 1.11 -5.91 -24.60
CA ARG A 142 2.46 -6.48 -24.64
C ARG A 142 2.46 -8.00 -24.84
N ARG A 143 1.49 -8.72 -24.27
CA ARG A 143 1.37 -10.17 -24.41
C ARG A 143 1.07 -10.62 -25.84
N ILE A 144 0.36 -9.81 -26.61
CA ILE A 144 0.06 -10.09 -28.03
C ILE A 144 1.07 -9.44 -29.00
N GLY A 145 2.15 -8.83 -28.49
CA GLY A 145 3.25 -8.27 -29.28
C GLY A 145 3.23 -6.74 -29.43
N TYR A 146 2.28 -6.03 -28.81
CA TYR A 146 2.16 -4.58 -28.86
C TYR A 146 2.76 -3.96 -27.58
N ASP A 147 4.07 -3.69 -27.62
CA ASP A 147 4.81 -3.16 -26.46
C ASP A 147 4.86 -1.62 -26.51
N ILE A 148 3.86 -0.99 -25.95
CA ILE A 148 3.72 0.46 -25.89
C ILE A 148 4.44 1.00 -24.64
N PRO A 149 5.32 2.03 -24.79
CA PRO A 149 6.05 2.60 -23.66
C PRO A 149 5.14 3.08 -22.53
N VAL A 150 5.58 2.87 -21.28
CA VAL A 150 4.81 3.25 -20.07
C VAL A 150 4.48 4.74 -20.06
N GLU A 151 5.38 5.56 -20.62
CA GLU A 151 5.27 7.01 -20.71
C GLU A 151 4.05 7.48 -21.51
N GLN A 152 3.50 6.64 -22.37
CA GLN A 152 2.33 6.95 -23.18
C GLN A 152 1.01 6.54 -22.51
N TRP A 153 1.06 5.77 -21.41
CA TRP A 153 -0.13 5.29 -20.69
C TRP A 153 -0.53 6.23 -19.57
N TYR A 154 -1.79 6.61 -19.52
CA TYR A 154 -2.41 7.48 -18.53
C TYR A 154 -3.51 6.69 -17.80
N CYS A 155 -3.36 6.54 -16.50
CA CYS A 155 -4.27 5.72 -15.69
C CYS A 155 -5.31 6.60 -14.99
N THR A 156 -6.57 6.48 -15.40
CA THR A 156 -7.69 7.25 -14.82
C THR A 156 -8.00 6.83 -13.39
N SER A 157 -7.72 5.56 -13.00
CA SER A 157 -7.78 5.11 -11.60
C SER A 157 -6.76 5.84 -10.71
N VAL A 158 -5.53 6.06 -11.19
CA VAL A 158 -4.51 6.84 -10.48
C VAL A 158 -4.92 8.31 -10.38
N LYS A 159 -5.49 8.88 -11.44
CA LYS A 159 -6.03 10.24 -11.46
C LYS A 159 -7.12 10.42 -10.41
N ALA A 160 -8.08 9.47 -10.36
CA ALA A 160 -9.14 9.47 -9.36
C ALA A 160 -8.57 9.36 -7.92
N ALA A 161 -7.61 8.43 -7.70
CA ALA A 161 -6.98 8.28 -6.40
C ALA A 161 -6.18 9.52 -5.97
N TYR A 162 -5.51 10.20 -6.90
CA TYR A 162 -4.84 11.48 -6.66
C TYR A 162 -5.83 12.53 -6.14
N CYS A 163 -7.04 12.58 -6.68
CA CYS A 163 -8.13 13.45 -6.24
C CYS A 163 -8.89 12.92 -5.00
N GLY A 164 -8.36 11.94 -4.28
CA GLY A 164 -8.96 11.39 -3.06
C GLY A 164 -10.17 10.47 -3.27
N LEU A 165 -10.48 10.11 -4.52
CA LEU A 165 -11.58 9.22 -4.92
C LEU A 165 -11.19 7.73 -4.78
N PRO A 166 -12.14 6.79 -4.81
CA PRO A 166 -11.85 5.36 -4.86
C PRO A 166 -11.04 4.97 -6.10
N LEU A 167 -10.50 3.72 -6.11
CA LEU A 167 -9.72 3.20 -7.22
C LEU A 167 -10.56 2.46 -8.27
N SER A 168 -11.72 1.91 -7.90
CA SER A 168 -12.52 1.13 -8.83
C SER A 168 -13.44 2.02 -9.67
N LEU A 169 -13.58 1.72 -10.96
CA LEU A 169 -14.39 2.46 -11.91
C LEU A 169 -15.84 2.62 -11.41
N ASP A 170 -16.46 1.53 -10.95
CA ASP A 170 -17.83 1.52 -10.38
C ASP A 170 -18.00 2.51 -9.21
N GLU A 171 -17.05 2.50 -8.25
CA GLU A 171 -17.11 3.41 -7.11
C GLU A 171 -16.83 4.86 -7.50
N VAL A 172 -15.90 5.12 -8.41
CA VAL A 172 -15.63 6.48 -8.92
C VAL A 172 -16.86 7.02 -9.64
N SER A 173 -17.46 6.22 -10.53
CA SER A 173 -18.68 6.58 -11.28
C SER A 173 -19.83 7.00 -10.38
N LYS A 174 -20.03 6.25 -9.28
CA LYS A 174 -21.04 6.57 -8.25
C LYS A 174 -20.72 7.86 -7.50
N ARG A 175 -19.43 8.16 -7.22
CA ARG A 175 -19.03 9.34 -6.42
C ARG A 175 -18.99 10.61 -7.25
N LEU A 176 -18.76 10.50 -8.55
CA LEU A 176 -18.82 11.62 -9.50
C LEU A 176 -20.20 11.81 -10.09
N ASP A 177 -21.16 10.90 -9.80
CA ASP A 177 -22.51 10.86 -10.35
C ASP A 177 -22.52 10.93 -11.88
N LEU A 178 -21.72 10.04 -12.49
CA LEU A 178 -21.55 10.03 -13.94
C LEU A 178 -22.88 9.80 -14.68
N THR A 179 -22.98 10.39 -15.86
CA THR A 179 -24.08 10.16 -16.78
C THR A 179 -24.04 8.72 -17.32
N ASN A 180 -22.83 8.25 -17.64
CA ASN A 180 -22.59 6.90 -18.12
C ASN A 180 -22.21 6.00 -16.93
N LYS A 181 -23.23 5.34 -16.35
CA LYS A 181 -23.02 4.46 -15.20
C LYS A 181 -22.70 3.05 -15.65
N LYS A 182 -21.74 2.43 -14.97
CA LYS A 182 -21.40 1.03 -15.15
C LYS A 182 -22.64 0.13 -14.98
N LEU A 183 -22.80 -0.84 -15.87
CA LEU A 183 -23.92 -1.79 -15.81
C LEU A 183 -23.75 -2.79 -14.66
N ASP A 184 -24.79 -2.99 -13.85
CA ASP A 184 -24.78 -3.94 -12.71
C ASP A 184 -24.57 -5.40 -13.15
N THR A 185 -24.86 -5.70 -14.40
CA THR A 185 -24.72 -7.04 -15.00
C THR A 185 -23.28 -7.47 -15.24
N GLY A 186 -22.32 -6.54 -15.25
CA GLY A 186 -20.92 -6.79 -15.63
C GLY A 186 -20.25 -7.92 -14.86
N LYS A 187 -20.40 -7.98 -13.52
CA LYS A 187 -19.79 -9.06 -12.71
C LYS A 187 -20.26 -10.47 -13.12
N ALA A 188 -21.49 -10.61 -13.55
CA ALA A 188 -22.05 -11.89 -13.99
C ALA A 188 -21.53 -12.25 -15.39
N LEU A 189 -21.37 -11.26 -16.28
CA LEU A 189 -20.85 -11.43 -17.64
C LEU A 189 -19.36 -11.77 -17.62
N ILE A 190 -18.55 -11.03 -16.85
CA ILE A 190 -17.12 -11.35 -16.60
C ILE A 190 -16.99 -12.79 -16.08
N LYS A 191 -17.76 -13.18 -15.06
CA LYS A 191 -17.72 -14.55 -14.55
C LYS A 191 -18.10 -15.59 -15.61
N TYR A 192 -18.99 -15.24 -16.54
CA TYR A 192 -19.46 -16.16 -17.57
C TYR A 192 -18.44 -16.34 -18.70
N PHE A 193 -17.88 -15.26 -19.23
CA PHE A 193 -17.00 -15.31 -20.40
C PHE A 193 -15.50 -15.26 -20.09
N SER A 194 -15.09 -14.58 -19.01
CA SER A 194 -13.68 -14.33 -18.67
C SER A 194 -13.08 -15.33 -17.67
N CYS A 195 -13.91 -16.22 -17.12
CA CYS A 195 -13.48 -17.24 -16.16
C CYS A 195 -13.82 -18.66 -16.61
N PRO A 196 -13.05 -19.67 -16.17
CA PRO A 196 -13.40 -21.06 -16.39
C PRO A 196 -14.76 -21.40 -15.78
N CYS A 197 -15.52 -22.24 -16.43
CA CYS A 197 -16.76 -22.81 -15.91
C CYS A 197 -16.60 -24.28 -15.51
N LYS A 198 -17.40 -24.72 -14.54
CA LYS A 198 -17.38 -26.14 -14.16
C LYS A 198 -18.09 -26.97 -15.23
N PRO A 199 -17.50 -28.10 -15.67
CA PRO A 199 -18.15 -29.00 -16.59
C PRO A 199 -19.41 -29.62 -15.94
N THR A 200 -20.54 -29.55 -16.65
CA THR A 200 -21.84 -30.11 -16.23
C THR A 200 -22.51 -30.77 -17.43
N LYS A 201 -23.51 -31.62 -17.17
CA LYS A 201 -24.33 -32.18 -18.26
C LYS A 201 -25.08 -31.10 -19.06
N ILE A 202 -25.49 -30.02 -18.39
CA ILE A 202 -26.23 -28.91 -19.00
C ILE A 202 -25.37 -28.11 -19.97
N ASN A 203 -24.09 -27.89 -19.64
CA ASN A 203 -23.18 -27.15 -20.52
C ASN A 203 -22.37 -28.04 -21.47
N GLY A 204 -22.76 -29.30 -21.64
CA GLY A 204 -22.07 -30.24 -22.53
C GLY A 204 -20.66 -30.64 -22.08
N GLY A 205 -20.33 -30.46 -20.79
CA GLY A 205 -19.02 -30.81 -20.24
C GLY A 205 -17.91 -29.78 -20.49
N ARG A 206 -18.25 -28.60 -21.03
CA ARG A 206 -17.24 -27.57 -21.34
C ARG A 206 -16.69 -26.91 -20.09
N THR A 207 -15.45 -26.44 -20.18
CA THR A 207 -14.72 -25.72 -19.10
C THR A 207 -14.64 -24.21 -19.36
N ARG A 208 -15.09 -23.73 -20.53
CA ARG A 208 -15.13 -22.33 -20.94
C ARG A 208 -16.43 -22.06 -21.69
N ASN A 209 -16.95 -20.85 -21.58
CA ASN A 209 -18.07 -20.34 -22.38
C ASN A 209 -17.54 -19.44 -23.49
N TYR A 210 -18.13 -19.56 -24.67
CA TYR A 210 -17.82 -18.78 -25.87
C TYR A 210 -18.97 -17.87 -26.28
N PRO A 211 -18.78 -16.90 -27.17
CA PRO A 211 -19.84 -16.00 -27.64
C PRO A 211 -21.09 -16.73 -28.10
N TRP A 212 -20.92 -17.80 -28.88
CA TRP A 212 -22.03 -18.60 -29.44
C TRP A 212 -22.78 -19.47 -28.42
N ASP A 213 -22.25 -19.63 -27.20
CA ASP A 213 -22.95 -20.36 -26.14
C ASP A 213 -24.08 -19.54 -25.49
N ALA A 214 -24.01 -18.21 -25.61
CA ALA A 214 -25.02 -17.28 -25.11
C ALA A 214 -24.92 -15.94 -25.87
N PRO A 215 -25.39 -15.86 -27.15
CA PRO A 215 -25.20 -14.67 -27.99
C PRO A 215 -25.80 -13.39 -27.38
N GLU A 216 -26.98 -13.47 -26.77
CA GLU A 216 -27.59 -12.29 -26.10
C GLU A 216 -26.75 -11.75 -24.96
N LYS A 217 -26.13 -12.64 -24.16
CA LYS A 217 -25.22 -12.21 -23.10
C LYS A 217 -23.91 -11.65 -23.66
N TRP A 218 -23.50 -12.12 -24.84
CA TRP A 218 -22.30 -11.61 -25.50
C TRP A 218 -22.51 -10.17 -25.97
N GLU A 219 -23.67 -9.87 -26.58
CA GLU A 219 -24.00 -8.49 -26.93
C GLU A 219 -24.06 -7.57 -25.69
N MET A 220 -24.65 -8.04 -24.60
CA MET A 220 -24.63 -7.29 -23.33
C MET A 220 -23.21 -7.11 -22.80
N TYR A 221 -22.28 -8.04 -23.09
CA TYR A 221 -20.90 -7.95 -22.64
C TYR A 221 -20.12 -6.92 -23.45
N LYS A 222 -20.36 -6.83 -24.77
CA LYS A 222 -19.85 -5.76 -25.62
C LYS A 222 -20.37 -4.38 -25.17
N GLU A 223 -21.67 -4.30 -24.92
CA GLU A 223 -22.28 -3.06 -24.39
C GLU A 223 -21.66 -2.64 -23.05
N TYR A 224 -21.41 -3.61 -22.15
CA TYR A 224 -20.75 -3.35 -20.88
C TYR A 224 -19.36 -2.75 -21.08
N ASN A 225 -18.54 -3.29 -21.98
CA ASN A 225 -17.21 -2.78 -22.30
C ASN A 225 -17.26 -1.36 -22.90
N VAL A 226 -18.26 -1.05 -23.73
CA VAL A 226 -18.53 0.31 -24.25
C VAL A 226 -18.79 1.31 -23.10
N TYR A 227 -19.61 0.92 -22.11
CA TYR A 227 -19.89 1.79 -20.96
C TYR A 227 -18.68 2.03 -20.09
N ASP A 228 -17.75 1.07 -19.98
CA ASP A 228 -16.51 1.25 -19.22
C ASP A 228 -15.61 2.32 -19.88
N VAL A 229 -15.48 2.35 -21.23
CA VAL A 229 -14.78 3.42 -21.96
C VAL A 229 -15.48 4.79 -21.79
N LEU A 230 -16.82 4.83 -21.89
CA LEU A 230 -17.57 6.08 -21.70
C LEU A 230 -17.39 6.65 -20.30
N ALA A 231 -17.46 5.79 -19.28
CA ALA A 231 -17.27 6.19 -17.89
C ALA A 231 -15.84 6.68 -17.63
N GLU A 232 -14.85 5.98 -18.17
CA GLU A 232 -13.44 6.38 -18.07
C GLU A 232 -13.18 7.75 -18.66
N ARG A 233 -13.66 8.00 -19.89
CA ARG A 233 -13.54 9.29 -20.57
C ARG A 233 -14.20 10.43 -19.79
N GLU A 234 -15.42 10.18 -19.27
CA GLU A 234 -16.14 11.15 -18.44
C GLU A 234 -15.37 11.48 -17.14
N ILE A 235 -14.77 10.47 -16.50
CA ILE A 235 -13.90 10.69 -15.33
C ILE A 235 -12.70 11.57 -15.67
N ASP A 236 -11.99 11.28 -16.77
CA ASP A 236 -10.84 12.07 -17.18
C ASP A 236 -11.22 13.52 -17.45
N GLN A 237 -12.34 13.76 -18.15
CA GLN A 237 -12.87 15.08 -18.45
C GLN A 237 -13.25 15.86 -17.18
N LEU A 238 -13.98 15.25 -16.25
CA LEU A 238 -14.37 15.87 -14.97
C LEU A 238 -13.16 16.22 -14.10
N LEU A 239 -12.13 15.38 -14.11
CA LEU A 239 -10.92 15.60 -13.31
C LEU A 239 -9.82 16.37 -14.06
N LYS A 240 -10.05 16.82 -15.29
CA LYS A 240 -9.04 17.47 -16.15
C LYS A 240 -8.36 18.66 -15.49
N GLN A 241 -9.11 19.46 -14.72
CA GLN A 241 -8.58 20.61 -14.00
C GLN A 241 -7.56 20.28 -12.89
N TYR A 242 -7.58 19.06 -12.37
CA TYR A 242 -6.67 18.61 -11.32
C TYR A 242 -5.46 17.90 -11.93
N VAL A 243 -4.45 18.68 -12.29
CA VAL A 243 -3.25 18.17 -12.97
C VAL A 243 -2.38 17.36 -12.02
N ILE A 244 -1.96 16.17 -12.44
CA ILE A 244 -0.94 15.39 -11.73
C ILE A 244 0.42 16.03 -11.99
N PRO A 245 1.18 16.44 -10.95
CA PRO A 245 2.52 17.03 -11.14
C PRO A 245 3.49 16.08 -11.85
N ASP A 246 4.45 16.61 -12.60
CA ASP A 246 5.45 15.80 -13.32
C ASP A 246 6.21 14.83 -12.41
N PHE A 247 6.53 15.28 -11.20
CA PHE A 247 7.15 14.41 -10.18
C PHE A 247 6.30 13.15 -9.89
N GLU A 248 4.99 13.29 -9.75
CA GLU A 248 4.07 12.17 -9.55
C GLU A 248 3.96 11.30 -10.80
N ARG A 249 4.00 11.91 -11.97
CA ARG A 249 4.01 11.18 -13.24
C ARG A 249 5.26 10.31 -13.37
N GLN A 250 6.43 10.84 -13.05
CA GLN A 250 7.70 10.10 -13.04
C GLN A 250 7.65 8.95 -12.03
N LEU A 251 7.07 9.16 -10.85
CA LEU A 251 6.90 8.10 -9.86
C LEU A 251 5.93 7.00 -10.31
N TYR A 252 4.88 7.34 -11.04
CA TYR A 252 4.00 6.34 -11.63
C TYR A 252 4.74 5.48 -12.67
N ILE A 253 5.53 6.09 -13.54
CA ILE A 253 6.36 5.39 -14.54
C ILE A 253 7.35 4.46 -13.82
N LEU A 254 8.05 4.96 -12.81
CA LEU A 254 8.97 4.17 -12.00
C LEU A 254 8.28 2.99 -11.29
N ASP A 255 7.08 3.21 -10.74
CA ASP A 255 6.27 2.14 -10.13
C ASP A 255 5.98 1.02 -11.13
N GLN A 256 5.63 1.37 -12.37
CA GLN A 256 5.40 0.39 -13.43
C GLN A 256 6.67 -0.41 -13.75
N HIS A 257 7.83 0.24 -13.86
CA HIS A 257 9.11 -0.44 -14.08
C HIS A 257 9.49 -1.35 -12.93
N ILE A 258 9.28 -0.93 -11.67
CA ILE A 258 9.54 -1.76 -10.47
C ILE A 258 8.64 -3.00 -10.49
N ASN A 259 7.35 -2.82 -10.77
CA ASN A 259 6.41 -3.93 -10.86
C ASN A 259 6.74 -4.88 -12.03
N ASP A 260 7.19 -4.36 -13.16
CA ASP A 260 7.63 -5.17 -14.33
C ASP A 260 8.92 -5.96 -14.05
N ARG A 261 9.88 -5.38 -13.32
CA ARG A 261 11.08 -6.10 -12.87
C ARG A 261 10.73 -7.24 -11.91
N GLY A 262 9.84 -6.98 -10.97
CA GLY A 262 9.43 -7.95 -9.96
C GLY A 262 10.58 -8.41 -9.06
N ILE A 263 10.30 -9.36 -8.20
CA ILE A 263 11.26 -9.94 -7.26
C ILE A 263 11.41 -11.45 -7.47
N LEU A 264 12.65 -11.94 -7.48
CA LEU A 264 12.94 -13.36 -7.64
C LEU A 264 12.66 -14.12 -6.34
N VAL A 265 12.03 -15.29 -6.46
CA VAL A 265 11.67 -16.17 -5.35
C VAL A 265 12.50 -17.46 -5.40
N ASP A 266 13.00 -17.87 -4.25
CA ASP A 266 13.57 -19.19 -4.01
C ASP A 266 12.44 -20.23 -3.97
N MET A 267 12.08 -20.75 -5.14
CA MET A 267 10.98 -21.70 -5.28
C MET A 267 11.23 -23.03 -4.58
N GLU A 268 12.47 -23.44 -4.45
CA GLU A 268 12.85 -24.66 -3.72
C GLU A 268 12.53 -24.50 -2.23
N LEU A 269 12.97 -23.40 -1.60
CA LEU A 269 12.66 -23.09 -0.21
C LEU A 269 11.15 -22.93 0.00
N ALA A 270 10.46 -22.24 -0.92
CA ALA A 270 9.03 -21.98 -0.79
C ALA A 270 8.20 -23.28 -0.84
N ASN A 271 8.51 -24.19 -1.77
CA ASN A 271 7.86 -25.49 -1.86
C ASN A 271 8.15 -26.37 -0.64
N ALA A 272 9.42 -26.47 -0.25
CA ALA A 272 9.84 -27.25 0.92
C ALA A 272 9.17 -26.72 2.21
N ALA A 273 9.04 -25.41 2.36
CA ALA A 273 8.37 -24.81 3.50
C ALA A 273 6.87 -25.17 3.57
N ILE A 274 6.18 -25.27 2.44
CA ILE A 274 4.77 -25.73 2.39
C ILE A 274 4.66 -27.20 2.76
N GLU A 275 5.55 -28.04 2.23
CA GLU A 275 5.54 -29.46 2.55
C GLU A 275 5.81 -29.71 4.05
N VAL A 276 6.82 -29.04 4.61
CA VAL A 276 7.13 -29.09 6.04
C VAL A 276 5.95 -28.63 6.89
N ASP A 277 5.31 -27.50 6.54
CA ASP A 277 4.12 -27.00 7.25
C ASP A 277 2.97 -28.00 7.22
N THR A 278 2.74 -28.64 6.07
CA THR A 278 1.69 -29.66 5.93
C THR A 278 1.94 -30.84 6.86
N ILE A 279 3.14 -31.42 6.82
CA ILE A 279 3.52 -32.57 7.66
C ILE A 279 3.46 -32.17 9.14
N TYR A 280 4.04 -31.02 9.50
CA TYR A 280 4.07 -30.57 10.90
C TYR A 280 2.68 -30.22 11.43
N THR A 281 1.80 -29.66 10.61
CA THR A 281 0.40 -29.42 10.95
C THR A 281 -0.32 -30.73 11.27
N ASP A 282 -0.13 -31.78 10.46
CA ASP A 282 -0.73 -33.10 10.71
C ASP A 282 -0.23 -33.69 12.03
N VAL A 283 1.07 -33.62 12.31
CA VAL A 283 1.66 -34.05 13.59
C VAL A 283 1.04 -33.30 14.77
N LEU A 284 0.92 -31.98 14.69
CA LEU A 284 0.31 -31.16 15.74
C LEU A 284 -1.18 -31.46 15.94
N MET A 285 -1.91 -31.70 14.83
CA MET A 285 -3.32 -32.08 14.88
C MET A 285 -3.51 -33.44 15.56
N GLU A 286 -2.70 -34.45 15.23
CA GLU A 286 -2.72 -35.78 15.89
C GLU A 286 -2.40 -35.67 17.39
N LYS A 287 -1.36 -34.91 17.74
CA LYS A 287 -0.97 -34.65 19.13
C LYS A 287 -2.11 -34.02 19.93
N SER A 288 -2.74 -32.99 19.36
CA SER A 288 -3.88 -32.34 20.02
C SER A 288 -5.11 -33.25 20.10
N ARG A 289 -5.37 -34.06 19.05
CA ARG A 289 -6.47 -35.03 19.03
C ARG A 289 -6.30 -36.12 20.09
N ALA A 290 -5.09 -36.62 20.32
CA ALA A 290 -4.78 -37.59 21.34
C ALA A 290 -5.14 -37.10 22.76
N ILE A 291 -5.03 -35.80 23.02
CA ILE A 291 -5.35 -35.17 24.31
C ILE A 291 -6.85 -34.84 24.43
N ASN A 292 -7.42 -34.21 23.40
CA ASN A 292 -8.76 -33.61 23.50
C ASN A 292 -9.88 -34.43 22.85
N GLY A 293 -9.54 -35.47 22.05
CA GLY A 293 -10.50 -36.34 21.37
C GLY A 293 -11.37 -35.65 20.31
N LEU A 294 -11.03 -34.43 19.89
CA LEU A 294 -11.84 -33.67 18.94
C LEU A 294 -11.60 -34.15 17.51
N GLU A 295 -12.66 -34.21 16.72
CA GLU A 295 -12.57 -34.50 15.28
C GLU A 295 -11.72 -33.47 14.56
N ASN A 296 -11.95 -32.17 14.82
CA ASN A 296 -11.13 -31.09 14.35
C ASN A 296 -10.51 -30.29 15.51
N PRO A 297 -9.29 -30.65 15.97
CA PRO A 297 -8.60 -29.97 17.06
C PRO A 297 -8.27 -28.52 16.79
N ASN A 298 -8.29 -28.09 15.52
CA ASN A 298 -8.03 -26.69 15.14
C ASN A 298 -9.30 -25.83 15.07
N SER A 299 -10.49 -26.39 15.29
CA SER A 299 -11.74 -25.63 15.33
C SER A 299 -11.85 -24.78 16.60
N PRO A 300 -11.86 -23.44 16.52
CA PRO A 300 -12.00 -22.59 17.71
C PRO A 300 -13.25 -22.91 18.52
N VAL A 301 -14.36 -23.21 17.83
CA VAL A 301 -15.65 -23.52 18.49
C VAL A 301 -15.59 -24.82 19.27
N GLN A 302 -15.05 -25.91 18.68
CA GLN A 302 -14.92 -27.21 19.36
C GLN A 302 -13.93 -27.09 20.51
N LEU A 303 -12.81 -26.38 20.30
CA LEU A 303 -11.76 -26.25 21.29
C LEU A 303 -12.20 -25.39 22.49
N CYS A 304 -12.91 -24.26 22.27
CA CYS A 304 -13.51 -23.52 23.39
C CYS A 304 -14.45 -24.37 24.23
N LYS A 305 -15.30 -25.19 23.60
CA LYS A 305 -16.20 -26.10 24.33
C LYS A 305 -15.45 -27.15 25.11
N TRP A 306 -14.38 -27.72 24.58
CA TRP A 306 -13.55 -28.69 25.28
C TRP A 306 -12.83 -28.04 26.48
N LEU A 307 -12.20 -26.88 26.28
CA LEU A 307 -11.53 -26.12 27.32
C LEU A 307 -12.50 -25.74 28.44
N SER A 308 -13.69 -25.24 28.12
CA SER A 308 -14.68 -24.87 29.13
C SER A 308 -15.11 -26.09 29.99
N ARG A 309 -15.28 -27.24 29.34
CA ARG A 309 -15.60 -28.51 30.10
C ARG A 309 -14.44 -28.98 30.96
N LYS A 310 -13.21 -28.89 30.45
CA LYS A 310 -12.00 -29.36 31.15
C LYS A 310 -11.65 -28.46 32.34
N THR A 311 -11.80 -27.15 32.20
CA THR A 311 -11.40 -26.15 33.21
C THR A 311 -12.51 -25.76 34.17
N GLY A 312 -13.77 -25.96 33.81
CA GLY A 312 -14.94 -25.48 34.56
C GLY A 312 -15.26 -24.01 34.37
N ASP A 313 -14.44 -23.27 33.61
CA ASP A 313 -14.65 -21.84 33.30
C ASP A 313 -15.22 -21.66 31.89
N GLU A 314 -16.01 -20.63 31.69
CA GLU A 314 -16.52 -20.29 30.36
C GLU A 314 -15.41 -19.65 29.50
N ILE A 315 -14.97 -20.35 28.44
CA ILE A 315 -13.97 -19.89 27.48
C ILE A 315 -14.65 -19.68 26.14
N THR A 316 -14.79 -18.42 25.73
CA THR A 316 -15.50 -18.01 24.50
C THR A 316 -14.57 -17.58 23.36
N SER A 317 -13.30 -17.32 23.64
CA SER A 317 -12.34 -16.80 22.66
C SER A 317 -10.96 -17.43 22.80
N LEU A 318 -10.37 -17.77 21.64
CA LEU A 318 -8.98 -18.20 21.46
C LEU A 318 -8.24 -17.20 20.55
N ALA A 319 -8.53 -15.90 20.71
CA ALA A 319 -7.81 -14.85 20.02
C ALA A 319 -6.33 -14.83 20.44
N LYS A 320 -5.46 -14.33 19.57
CA LYS A 320 -4.00 -14.38 19.74
C LYS A 320 -3.51 -13.78 21.06
N ASP A 321 -4.20 -12.77 21.57
CA ASP A 321 -3.90 -12.11 22.85
C ASP A 321 -4.48 -12.85 24.07
N GLN A 322 -5.50 -13.71 23.89
CA GLN A 322 -6.13 -14.46 24.94
C GLN A 322 -5.38 -15.76 25.28
N ILE A 323 -4.81 -16.44 24.28
CA ILE A 323 -4.12 -17.73 24.47
C ILE A 323 -3.01 -17.65 25.53
N PRO A 324 -2.08 -16.66 25.54
CA PRO A 324 -1.06 -16.55 26.58
C PRO A 324 -1.62 -16.38 27.99
N LEU A 325 -2.73 -15.66 28.13
CA LEU A 325 -3.41 -15.46 29.42
C LEU A 325 -4.01 -16.77 29.94
N LEU A 326 -4.62 -17.56 29.04
CA LEU A 326 -5.16 -18.88 29.37
C LEU A 326 -4.05 -19.87 29.76
N ILE A 327 -2.92 -19.89 29.01
CA ILE A 327 -1.75 -20.72 29.37
C ILE A 327 -1.25 -20.36 30.77
N SER A 328 -1.10 -19.07 31.08
CA SER A 328 -0.68 -18.62 32.42
C SER A 328 -1.68 -19.01 33.49
N LYS A 329 -2.99 -18.81 33.22
CA LYS A 329 -4.07 -19.14 34.18
C LYS A 329 -4.13 -20.63 34.52
N TYR A 330 -3.96 -21.49 33.51
CA TYR A 330 -4.09 -22.95 33.66
C TYR A 330 -2.73 -23.66 33.63
N SER A 331 -1.65 -22.98 33.99
CA SER A 331 -0.27 -23.51 33.95
C SER A 331 -0.03 -24.85 34.71
N LYS A 332 -0.94 -25.22 35.61
CA LYS A 332 -0.88 -26.50 36.35
C LYS A 332 -1.52 -27.68 35.61
N ASP A 333 -2.38 -27.43 34.64
CA ASP A 333 -3.02 -28.45 33.80
C ASP A 333 -2.22 -28.65 32.50
N LYS A 334 -1.39 -29.70 32.48
CA LYS A 334 -0.50 -29.98 31.35
C LYS A 334 -1.27 -30.19 30.03
N ASP A 335 -2.42 -30.86 30.08
CA ASP A 335 -3.23 -31.11 28.89
C ASP A 335 -3.75 -29.81 28.28
N VAL A 336 -4.25 -28.88 29.14
CA VAL A 336 -4.76 -27.59 28.73
C VAL A 336 -3.64 -26.73 28.14
N VAL A 337 -2.47 -26.69 28.79
CA VAL A 337 -1.30 -25.95 28.32
C VAL A 337 -0.87 -26.49 26.96
N GLU A 338 -0.67 -27.79 26.82
CA GLU A 338 -0.20 -28.39 25.55
C GLU A 338 -1.17 -28.19 24.40
N VAL A 339 -2.48 -28.28 24.64
CA VAL A 339 -3.50 -28.00 23.62
C VAL A 339 -3.50 -26.54 23.22
N LEU A 340 -3.34 -25.61 24.17
CA LEU A 340 -3.27 -24.16 23.87
C LEU A 340 -2.00 -23.78 23.13
N GLU A 341 -0.84 -24.35 23.50
CA GLU A 341 0.43 -24.14 22.78
C GLU A 341 0.36 -24.69 21.36
N THR A 342 -0.19 -25.91 21.19
CA THR A 342 -0.44 -26.51 19.89
C THR A 342 -1.36 -25.63 19.04
N ARG A 343 -2.44 -25.10 19.63
CA ARG A 343 -3.34 -24.15 18.97
C ARG A 343 -2.61 -22.87 18.55
N GLN A 344 -1.71 -22.36 19.37
CA GLN A 344 -0.90 -21.19 19.06
C GLN A 344 0.00 -21.42 17.84
N LYS A 345 0.68 -22.58 17.78
CA LYS A 345 1.50 -23.00 16.63
C LYS A 345 0.64 -23.13 15.35
N LEU A 346 -0.49 -23.83 15.41
CA LEU A 346 -1.43 -24.02 14.29
C LEU A 346 -2.10 -22.72 13.80
N SER A 347 -2.16 -21.69 14.63
CA SER A 347 -2.79 -20.40 14.24
C SER A 347 -1.89 -19.48 13.44
N ARG A 348 -0.63 -19.81 13.23
CA ARG A 348 0.33 -18.99 12.49
C ARG A 348 -0.06 -18.93 11.01
N SER A 349 -0.22 -17.72 10.49
CA SER A 349 -0.66 -17.48 9.12
C SER A 349 0.50 -17.19 8.13
N SER A 350 1.74 -17.22 8.62
CA SER A 350 2.92 -16.80 7.84
C SER A 350 3.18 -17.71 6.64
N VAL A 351 2.86 -18.99 6.75
CA VAL A 351 3.03 -19.97 5.65
C VAL A 351 2.16 -19.63 4.43
N LYS A 352 1.03 -18.95 4.62
CA LYS A 352 0.23 -18.42 3.50
C LYS A 352 1.05 -17.53 2.55
N LYS A 353 2.17 -16.99 3.00
CA LYS A 353 3.07 -16.20 2.14
C LYS A 353 3.84 -17.07 1.14
N TYR A 354 4.22 -18.28 1.51
CA TYR A 354 4.83 -19.23 0.56
C TYR A 354 3.83 -19.67 -0.50
N TYR A 355 2.58 -19.97 -0.12
CA TYR A 355 1.51 -20.22 -1.11
C TYR A 355 1.31 -19.04 -2.05
N ALA A 356 1.30 -17.81 -1.53
CA ALA A 356 1.19 -16.63 -2.35
C ALA A 356 2.39 -16.47 -3.31
N MET A 357 3.62 -16.79 -2.84
CA MET A 357 4.81 -16.78 -3.70
C MET A 357 4.65 -17.75 -4.87
N ILE A 358 4.26 -18.99 -4.61
CA ILE A 358 4.08 -20.02 -5.65
C ILE A 358 2.96 -19.64 -6.62
N ASN A 359 1.81 -19.18 -6.11
CA ASN A 359 0.67 -18.84 -6.94
C ASN A 359 0.95 -17.64 -7.86
N CYS A 360 1.77 -16.67 -7.39
CA CYS A 360 2.06 -15.45 -8.13
C CYS A 360 3.36 -15.52 -8.96
N ALA A 361 4.23 -16.51 -8.70
CA ALA A 361 5.48 -16.64 -9.42
C ALA A 361 5.22 -16.96 -10.90
N MET A 362 5.87 -16.19 -11.77
CA MET A 362 5.88 -16.40 -13.21
C MET A 362 6.89 -17.49 -13.61
N ARG A 363 6.98 -17.81 -14.90
CA ARG A 363 7.88 -18.86 -15.42
C ARG A 363 9.36 -18.63 -15.10
N ASP A 364 9.75 -17.38 -14.91
CA ASP A 364 11.09 -16.96 -14.50
C ASP A 364 11.29 -16.90 -12.98
N ASN A 365 10.36 -17.46 -12.21
CA ASN A 365 10.33 -17.46 -10.74
C ASN A 365 10.27 -16.06 -10.12
N ARG A 366 9.89 -15.02 -10.86
CA ARG A 366 9.67 -13.69 -10.33
C ARG A 366 8.19 -13.46 -10.01
N VAL A 367 7.95 -12.77 -8.91
CA VAL A 367 6.63 -12.23 -8.59
C VAL A 367 6.60 -10.75 -8.98
N ARG A 368 5.63 -10.40 -9.80
CA ARG A 368 5.43 -9.05 -10.35
C ARG A 368 4.13 -8.44 -9.85
N GLY A 369 3.96 -7.11 -9.99
CA GLY A 369 2.75 -6.43 -9.55
C GLY A 369 2.56 -6.42 -8.02
N THR A 370 3.65 -6.35 -7.26
CA THR A 370 3.61 -6.41 -5.79
C THR A 370 3.26 -5.08 -5.12
N PHE A 371 3.23 -3.99 -5.88
CA PHE A 371 2.91 -2.65 -5.41
C PHE A 371 1.74 -2.04 -6.18
N GLN A 372 0.93 -1.27 -5.49
CA GLN A 372 -0.09 -0.41 -6.06
C GLN A 372 0.24 1.04 -5.78
N PHE A 373 0.46 1.79 -6.85
CA PHE A 373 0.64 3.23 -6.80
C PHE A 373 -0.63 3.89 -6.25
N TYR A 374 -0.49 4.88 -5.37
CA TYR A 374 -1.62 5.53 -4.70
C TYR A 374 -2.58 4.60 -3.96
N GLY A 375 -2.12 3.40 -3.55
CA GLY A 375 -2.97 2.42 -2.87
C GLY A 375 -3.52 2.88 -1.52
N ALA A 376 -2.89 3.89 -0.88
CA ALA A 376 -3.44 4.66 0.23
C ALA A 376 -3.75 6.08 -0.27
N ASN A 377 -4.91 6.25 -0.91
CA ASN A 377 -5.31 7.44 -1.66
C ASN A 377 -5.25 8.76 -0.86
N ARG A 378 -5.44 8.72 0.46
CA ARG A 378 -5.41 9.92 1.32
C ARG A 378 -4.04 10.58 1.38
N THR A 379 -2.96 9.79 1.39
CA THR A 379 -1.57 10.28 1.53
C THR A 379 -0.71 10.01 0.29
N GLY A 380 -1.23 9.25 -0.67
CA GLY A 380 -0.50 8.83 -1.88
C GLY A 380 0.52 7.71 -1.64
N ARG A 381 0.53 7.07 -0.46
CA ARG A 381 1.47 5.97 -0.16
C ARG A 381 1.16 4.75 -1.01
N TRP A 382 2.22 4.02 -1.37
CA TRP A 382 2.07 2.70 -1.99
C TRP A 382 1.37 1.72 -1.07
N ALA A 383 0.50 0.88 -1.62
CA ALA A 383 0.00 -0.30 -0.92
C ALA A 383 0.65 -1.56 -1.49
N GLY A 384 0.93 -2.53 -0.61
CA GLY A 384 1.37 -3.85 -1.04
C GLY A 384 0.23 -4.66 -1.63
N ARG A 385 0.55 -5.44 -2.65
CA ARG A 385 -0.34 -6.41 -3.29
C ARG A 385 0.28 -7.79 -3.21
N LEU A 386 -0.52 -8.82 -3.44
CA LEU A 386 -0.09 -10.22 -3.48
C LEU A 386 0.71 -10.62 -2.23
N LEU A 387 2.03 -10.56 -2.30
CA LEU A 387 2.93 -10.89 -1.19
C LEU A 387 2.86 -9.89 -0.03
N GLN A 388 2.45 -8.64 -0.28
CA GLN A 388 2.50 -7.55 0.70
C GLN A 388 3.87 -7.48 1.40
N LEU A 389 4.90 -7.20 0.61
CA LEU A 389 6.33 -7.26 1.01
C LEU A 389 6.62 -6.51 2.31
N GLN A 390 5.96 -5.37 2.55
CA GLN A 390 6.10 -4.57 3.76
C GLN A 390 5.59 -5.26 5.03
N ASN A 391 4.74 -6.28 4.91
CA ASN A 391 4.12 -7.01 6.01
C ASN A 391 4.74 -8.38 6.27
N LEU A 392 5.87 -8.71 5.64
CA LEU A 392 6.57 -9.96 5.89
C LEU A 392 7.19 -9.97 7.28
N SER A 393 7.19 -11.12 7.94
CA SER A 393 7.75 -11.31 9.28
C SER A 393 9.21 -10.89 9.35
N LYS A 394 9.61 -10.30 10.47
CA LYS A 394 11.03 -10.00 10.74
C LYS A 394 11.76 -11.27 11.16
N ASN A 395 13.01 -11.38 10.75
CA ASN A 395 13.91 -12.43 11.18
C ASN A 395 14.65 -12.00 12.44
N HIS A 396 14.74 -12.88 13.43
CA HIS A 396 15.46 -12.69 14.69
C HIS A 396 16.52 -13.77 14.92
N LEU A 397 16.69 -14.70 13.97
CA LEU A 397 17.68 -15.77 14.04
C LEU A 397 19.10 -15.20 13.87
N GLU A 398 20.03 -15.66 14.70
CA GLU A 398 21.44 -15.29 14.59
C GLU A 398 22.09 -15.92 13.34
N ASN A 399 21.71 -17.16 13.04
CA ASN A 399 22.11 -17.88 11.83
C ASN A 399 20.89 -18.28 11.04
N ILE A 400 20.78 -17.88 9.79
CA ILE A 400 19.65 -18.19 8.90
C ILE A 400 19.95 -19.34 7.94
N GLU A 401 21.21 -19.69 7.71
CA GLU A 401 21.55 -20.72 6.72
C GLU A 401 21.15 -22.12 7.19
N LEU A 402 21.48 -22.48 8.44
CA LEU A 402 21.14 -23.80 8.96
C LEU A 402 19.62 -24.09 8.92
N PRO A 403 18.70 -23.23 9.45
CA PRO A 403 17.28 -23.51 9.36
C PRO A 403 16.77 -23.50 7.89
N ARG A 404 17.38 -22.74 6.98
CA ARG A 404 17.06 -22.83 5.53
C ARG A 404 17.41 -24.20 4.96
N GLU A 405 18.60 -24.74 5.30
CA GLU A 405 19.03 -26.06 4.86
C GLU A 405 18.12 -27.16 5.42
N LEU A 406 17.77 -27.12 6.70
CA LEU A 406 16.85 -28.07 7.32
C LEU A 406 15.47 -28.06 6.64
N ILE A 407 14.92 -26.88 6.38
CA ILE A 407 13.63 -26.77 5.69
C ILE A 407 13.73 -27.29 4.25
N ARG A 408 14.78 -26.97 3.49
CA ARG A 408 14.98 -27.51 2.14
C ARG A 408 15.13 -29.02 2.14
N ALA A 409 15.81 -29.58 3.14
CA ALA A 409 15.94 -31.02 3.34
C ALA A 409 14.63 -31.66 3.85
N LYS A 410 13.61 -30.84 4.20
CA LYS A 410 12.34 -31.26 4.80
C LYS A 410 12.53 -31.98 6.15
N ASP A 411 13.64 -31.75 6.82
CA ASP A 411 13.98 -32.32 8.12
C ASP A 411 13.37 -31.46 9.25
N TRP A 412 12.05 -31.57 9.41
CA TRP A 412 11.31 -30.84 10.44
C TRP A 412 11.65 -31.34 11.85
N GLN A 413 12.05 -32.64 12.02
CA GLN A 413 12.43 -33.20 13.32
C GLN A 413 13.71 -32.55 13.84
N ALA A 414 14.76 -32.45 12.99
CA ALA A 414 15.97 -31.74 13.37
C ALA A 414 15.68 -30.24 13.63
N CYS A 415 14.78 -29.63 12.83
CA CYS A 415 14.35 -28.26 13.03
C CYS A 415 13.64 -28.07 14.38
N GLU A 416 12.72 -28.96 14.76
CA GLU A 416 12.03 -28.91 16.06
C GLU A 416 13.00 -29.12 17.22
N MET A 417 13.93 -30.08 17.09
CA MET A 417 14.93 -30.36 18.13
C MET A 417 15.84 -29.15 18.40
N MET A 418 16.16 -28.37 17.37
CA MET A 418 17.09 -27.24 17.49
C MET A 418 16.42 -25.89 17.84
N TYR A 419 15.16 -25.74 17.49
CA TYR A 419 14.47 -24.44 17.55
C TYR A 419 13.11 -24.47 18.26
N ASP A 420 12.66 -25.62 18.79
CA ASP A 420 11.42 -25.85 19.53
C ASP A 420 10.11 -25.57 18.79
N ASP A 421 10.11 -24.69 17.78
CA ASP A 421 8.90 -24.27 17.06
C ASP A 421 9.19 -24.12 15.55
N VAL A 422 8.89 -25.18 14.80
CA VAL A 422 9.02 -25.21 13.33
C VAL A 422 8.16 -24.13 12.66
N ALA A 423 6.95 -23.88 13.16
CA ALA A 423 6.07 -22.86 12.60
C ALA A 423 6.65 -21.45 12.80
N ASP A 424 7.41 -21.20 13.86
CA ASP A 424 8.13 -19.95 14.04
C ASP A 424 9.30 -19.81 13.06
N ILE A 425 10.07 -20.88 12.88
CA ILE A 425 11.15 -20.90 11.89
C ILE A 425 10.61 -20.62 10.48
N LEU A 426 9.54 -21.31 10.06
CA LEU A 426 8.89 -21.04 8.79
C LEU A 426 8.47 -19.58 8.66
N SER A 427 7.93 -18.97 9.73
CA SER A 427 7.57 -17.55 9.75
C SER A 427 8.78 -16.63 9.59
N GLN A 428 9.89 -16.91 10.24
CA GLN A 428 11.10 -16.11 10.20
C GLN A 428 11.83 -16.22 8.85
N LEU A 429 11.72 -17.36 8.17
CA LEU A 429 12.37 -17.61 6.88
C LEU A 429 11.62 -17.01 5.67
N VAL A 430 10.39 -16.54 5.83
CA VAL A 430 9.58 -16.00 4.70
C VAL A 430 10.34 -14.94 3.89
N ARG A 431 11.02 -13.97 4.54
CA ARG A 431 11.80 -12.94 3.83
C ARG A 431 12.99 -13.51 3.07
N THR A 432 13.56 -14.59 3.56
CA THR A 432 14.74 -15.21 2.95
C THR A 432 14.44 -15.99 1.69
N ALA A 433 13.15 -16.23 1.41
CA ALA A 433 12.70 -16.75 0.12
C ALA A 433 12.73 -15.72 -1.01
N LEU A 434 12.88 -14.43 -0.68
CA LEU A 434 13.12 -13.38 -1.67
C LEU A 434 14.63 -13.29 -1.90
N ILE A 435 15.08 -13.54 -3.13
CA ILE A 435 16.50 -13.63 -3.45
C ILE A 435 16.89 -12.67 -4.57
N ALA A 436 18.15 -12.23 -4.54
CA ALA A 436 18.74 -11.50 -5.65
C ALA A 436 19.16 -12.44 -6.78
N PRO A 437 19.17 -11.99 -8.04
CA PRO A 437 19.75 -12.76 -9.14
C PRO A 437 21.22 -13.12 -8.89
N LYS A 438 21.70 -14.17 -9.56
CA LYS A 438 23.12 -14.59 -9.44
C LYS A 438 24.06 -13.44 -9.77
N GLY A 439 24.99 -13.17 -8.86
CA GLY A 439 25.98 -12.08 -8.99
C GLY A 439 25.50 -10.73 -8.50
N MET A 440 24.26 -10.63 -8.03
CA MET A 440 23.69 -9.42 -7.47
C MET A 440 23.40 -9.58 -5.97
N THR A 441 23.16 -8.47 -5.28
CA THR A 441 22.75 -8.45 -3.87
C THR A 441 21.69 -7.38 -3.66
N PHE A 442 20.88 -7.52 -2.60
CA PHE A 442 19.96 -6.46 -2.21
C PHE A 442 20.70 -5.36 -1.46
N CYS A 443 20.51 -4.12 -1.90
CA CYS A 443 20.85 -2.95 -1.12
C CYS A 443 19.59 -2.49 -0.38
N VAL A 444 19.56 -2.69 0.94
CA VAL A 444 18.37 -2.38 1.77
C VAL A 444 18.67 -1.16 2.62
N ALA A 445 17.89 -0.11 2.43
CA ALA A 445 17.96 1.12 3.20
C ALA A 445 16.58 1.55 3.68
N ASP A 446 16.51 2.21 4.83
CA ASP A 446 15.29 2.73 5.43
C ASP A 446 15.55 4.08 6.10
N PHE A 447 14.58 4.98 6.01
CA PHE A 447 14.65 6.26 6.73
C PHE A 447 14.32 6.05 8.20
N SER A 448 15.32 6.20 9.06
CA SER A 448 15.14 6.06 10.51
C SER A 448 14.19 7.14 11.06
N ALA A 449 13.08 6.72 11.68
CA ALA A 449 12.11 7.58 12.36
C ALA A 449 11.59 8.75 11.47
N ILE A 450 11.32 8.49 10.18
CA ILE A 450 11.00 9.53 9.20
C ILE A 450 9.85 10.44 9.65
N GLU A 451 8.75 9.88 10.13
CA GLU A 451 7.59 10.67 10.58
C GLU A 451 7.93 11.59 11.77
N ALA A 452 8.77 11.12 12.71
CA ALA A 452 9.21 11.94 13.84
C ALA A 452 10.15 13.07 13.40
N ARG A 453 10.95 12.85 12.34
CA ARG A 453 11.77 13.90 11.72
C ARG A 453 10.91 14.94 11.02
N GLU A 454 9.95 14.48 10.23
CA GLU A 454 9.07 15.35 9.45
C GLU A 454 8.17 16.23 10.34
N VAL A 455 7.54 15.67 11.38
CA VAL A 455 6.73 16.48 12.29
C VAL A 455 7.58 17.52 13.04
N SER A 456 8.82 17.16 13.40
CA SER A 456 9.75 18.09 14.06
C SER A 456 10.19 19.20 13.13
N TRP A 457 10.45 18.88 11.86
CA TRP A 457 10.82 19.84 10.83
C TRP A 457 9.65 20.77 10.48
N LEU A 458 8.45 20.24 10.31
CA LEU A 458 7.25 21.04 10.04
C LEU A 458 6.96 22.03 11.18
N ALA A 459 7.09 21.59 12.41
CA ALA A 459 6.82 22.38 13.60
C ALA A 459 7.96 23.35 13.96
N ASN A 460 9.14 23.26 13.34
CA ASN A 460 10.35 23.94 13.82
C ASN A 460 10.66 23.62 15.31
N GLU A 461 10.48 22.36 15.74
CA GLU A 461 10.81 21.91 17.10
C GLU A 461 12.33 21.69 17.19
N GLU A 462 13.11 22.77 17.42
CA GLU A 462 14.57 22.78 17.24
C GLU A 462 15.32 21.75 18.10
N TRP A 463 14.93 21.54 19.37
CA TRP A 463 15.61 20.55 20.19
C TRP A 463 15.57 19.14 19.60
N ARG A 464 14.48 18.77 18.93
CA ARG A 464 14.33 17.49 18.22
C ARG A 464 15.17 17.46 16.95
N MET A 465 15.20 18.60 16.24
CA MET A 465 16.04 18.74 15.05
C MET A 465 17.51 18.57 15.40
N ASP A 466 17.96 19.12 16.57
CA ASP A 466 19.33 18.95 17.04
C ASP A 466 19.66 17.50 17.40
N VAL A 467 18.74 16.78 18.05
CA VAL A 467 18.89 15.34 18.27
C VAL A 467 19.03 14.58 16.94
N PHE A 468 18.23 14.92 15.93
CA PHE A 468 18.30 14.26 14.62
C PHE A 468 19.51 14.67 13.78
N ARG A 469 20.09 15.84 13.99
CA ARG A 469 21.40 16.25 13.41
C ARG A 469 22.56 15.52 14.09
N GLY A 470 22.40 15.12 15.34
CA GLY A 470 23.36 14.37 16.13
C GLY A 470 23.22 12.85 15.98
N ASP A 471 23.03 12.15 17.08
CA ASP A 471 22.98 10.68 17.15
C ASP A 471 21.61 10.06 16.85
N GLY A 472 20.58 10.89 16.74
CA GLY A 472 19.20 10.48 16.40
C GLY A 472 18.46 9.71 17.50
N LYS A 473 18.97 9.67 18.73
CA LYS A 473 18.37 8.94 19.86
C LYS A 473 17.17 9.67 20.46
N ILE A 474 16.13 9.82 19.64
CA ILE A 474 14.97 10.62 20.02
C ILE A 474 14.23 10.09 21.26
N TYR A 475 14.15 8.77 21.48
CA TYR A 475 13.46 8.21 22.64
C TYR A 475 14.17 8.51 23.94
N GLU A 476 15.50 8.45 23.91
CA GLU A 476 16.37 8.80 25.05
C GLU A 476 16.29 10.29 25.37
N ALA A 477 16.39 11.14 24.37
CA ALA A 477 16.30 12.59 24.52
C ALA A 477 14.90 13.04 24.97
N ALA A 478 13.84 12.48 24.39
CA ALA A 478 12.47 12.75 24.81
C ALA A 478 12.20 12.30 26.25
N GLY A 479 12.68 11.13 26.64
CA GLY A 479 12.58 10.65 28.01
C GLY A 479 13.30 11.55 29.01
N ALA A 480 14.54 11.95 28.70
CA ALA A 480 15.30 12.87 29.52
C ALA A 480 14.55 14.20 29.73
N ARG A 481 14.01 14.75 28.66
CA ARG A 481 13.27 16.03 28.69
C ARG A 481 11.91 15.93 29.40
N MET A 482 11.14 14.85 29.13
CA MET A 482 9.83 14.65 29.76
C MET A 482 9.90 14.41 31.26
N PHE A 483 10.89 13.61 31.69
CA PHE A 483 11.03 13.21 33.08
C PHE A 483 12.03 14.08 33.86
N ASN A 484 12.64 15.07 33.21
CA ASN A 484 13.65 15.97 33.76
C ASN A 484 14.82 15.20 34.44
N VAL A 485 15.38 14.26 33.70
CA VAL A 485 16.52 13.43 34.15
C VAL A 485 17.65 13.52 33.13
N PRO A 486 18.91 13.23 33.54
CA PRO A 486 20.01 13.13 32.59
C PRO A 486 19.74 12.07 31.51
N ILE A 487 20.19 12.29 30.27
CA ILE A 487 19.99 11.34 29.15
C ILE A 487 20.61 9.96 29.47
N SER A 488 21.67 9.93 30.28
CA SER A 488 22.31 8.69 30.75
C SER A 488 21.39 7.80 31.61
N ALA A 489 20.33 8.36 32.19
CA ALA A 489 19.31 7.61 32.94
C ALA A 489 18.27 6.93 32.03
N VAL A 490 18.21 7.30 30.75
CA VAL A 490 17.24 6.78 29.77
C VAL A 490 17.95 5.82 28.83
N THR A 491 18.25 4.62 29.33
CA THR A 491 19.02 3.61 28.58
C THR A 491 18.12 2.59 27.89
N LYS A 492 18.67 1.88 26.89
CA LYS A 492 17.96 0.76 26.24
C LYS A 492 17.60 -0.29 27.30
N GLY A 493 16.30 -0.61 27.39
CA GLY A 493 15.75 -1.54 28.40
C GLY A 493 15.21 -0.86 29.66
N SER A 494 15.46 0.45 29.90
CA SER A 494 14.89 1.16 31.04
C SER A 494 13.38 1.44 30.86
N ASP A 495 12.65 1.49 31.98
CA ASP A 495 11.23 1.85 32.02
C ASP A 495 10.98 3.27 31.44
N LEU A 496 11.83 4.22 31.78
CA LEU A 496 11.76 5.58 31.26
C LEU A 496 11.82 5.62 29.73
N ARG A 497 12.72 4.84 29.14
CA ARG A 497 12.83 4.75 27.69
C ARG A 497 11.62 4.06 27.04
N ALA A 498 11.10 3.04 27.68
CA ALA A 498 9.91 2.33 27.19
C ALA A 498 8.68 3.27 27.20
N LYS A 499 8.48 4.03 28.27
CA LYS A 499 7.42 5.06 28.39
C LYS A 499 7.62 6.18 27.38
N ALA A 500 8.85 6.67 27.20
CA ALA A 500 9.15 7.70 26.20
C ALA A 500 8.88 7.20 24.78
N LYS A 501 9.25 5.95 24.43
CA LYS A 501 8.95 5.35 23.16
C LYS A 501 7.45 5.23 22.91
N ASN A 502 6.68 4.80 23.90
CA ASN A 502 5.22 4.73 23.82
C ASN A 502 4.62 6.12 23.55
N ALA A 503 5.08 7.15 24.28
CA ALA A 503 4.65 8.53 24.10
C ALA A 503 5.00 9.07 22.70
N GLU A 504 6.22 8.87 22.23
CA GLU A 504 6.66 9.31 20.89
C GLU A 504 5.81 8.70 19.76
N LEU A 505 5.45 7.43 19.87
CA LEU A 505 4.61 6.75 18.88
C LEU A 505 3.13 7.14 18.96
N ALA A 506 2.65 7.57 20.15
CA ALA A 506 1.23 7.83 20.39
C ALA A 506 0.83 9.30 20.21
N LEU A 507 1.74 10.25 20.46
CA LEU A 507 1.34 11.63 20.76
C LEU A 507 1.65 12.63 19.65
N GLY A 508 2.45 12.27 18.66
CA GLY A 508 2.89 13.17 17.58
C GLY A 508 1.76 13.84 16.77
N TYR A 509 0.56 13.26 16.79
CA TYR A 509 -0.61 13.69 16.02
C TYR A 509 -1.83 13.96 16.90
N GLN A 510 -1.62 14.76 17.95
CA GLN A 510 -2.65 15.15 18.92
C GLN A 510 -3.27 13.96 19.69
N GLY A 511 -2.55 12.82 19.75
CA GLY A 511 -2.97 11.67 20.52
C GLY A 511 -3.13 11.96 22.01
N SER A 512 -3.88 11.11 22.72
CA SER A 512 -4.13 11.19 24.15
C SER A 512 -4.21 9.79 24.76
N LEU A 513 -4.89 9.60 25.88
CA LEU A 513 -5.02 8.32 26.60
C LEU A 513 -5.33 7.13 25.69
N GLY A 514 -6.31 7.27 24.80
CA GLY A 514 -6.67 6.18 23.86
C GLY A 514 -5.55 5.80 22.90
N ALA A 515 -4.71 6.76 22.49
CA ALA A 515 -3.54 6.48 21.65
C ALA A 515 -2.43 5.78 22.44
N MET A 516 -2.19 6.20 23.68
CA MET A 516 -1.23 5.55 24.59
C MET A 516 -1.58 4.08 24.83
N LYS A 517 -2.87 3.78 25.10
CA LYS A 517 -3.36 2.41 25.25
C LYS A 517 -3.17 1.58 23.98
N ARG A 518 -3.54 2.10 22.80
CA ARG A 518 -3.33 1.42 21.52
C ARG A 518 -1.86 1.08 21.25
N MET A 519 -0.94 1.92 21.73
CA MET A 519 0.50 1.66 21.64
C MET A 519 1.02 0.75 22.77
N GLY A 520 0.14 0.15 23.58
CA GLY A 520 0.47 -0.84 24.59
C GLY A 520 0.80 -0.27 25.96
N GLY A 521 0.38 0.96 26.27
CA GLY A 521 0.63 1.57 27.57
C GLY A 521 0.03 0.77 28.74
N ASP A 522 -1.16 0.22 28.56
CA ASP A 522 -1.81 -0.68 29.50
C ASP A 522 -1.05 -2.02 29.69
N LYS A 523 -0.52 -2.57 28.61
CA LYS A 523 0.32 -3.80 28.64
C LYS A 523 1.66 -3.57 29.34
N MET A 524 2.11 -2.34 29.43
CA MET A 524 3.30 -1.93 30.20
C MET A 524 2.98 -1.69 31.70
N GLY A 525 1.74 -1.91 32.13
CA GLY A 525 1.31 -1.71 33.51
C GLY A 525 1.04 -0.26 33.89
N MET A 526 1.01 0.69 32.93
CA MET A 526 0.72 2.08 33.22
C MET A 526 -0.76 2.32 33.53
N SER A 527 -1.05 3.06 34.61
CA SER A 527 -2.41 3.51 34.91
C SER A 527 -2.87 4.62 33.98
N ASP A 528 -4.19 4.84 33.86
CA ASP A 528 -4.77 5.93 33.10
C ASP A 528 -4.26 7.30 33.57
N THR A 529 -4.07 7.47 34.88
CA THR A 529 -3.53 8.70 35.48
C THR A 529 -2.09 8.93 35.07
N GLU A 530 -1.26 7.88 35.10
CA GLU A 530 0.14 7.95 34.68
C GLU A 530 0.25 8.26 33.17
N MET A 531 -0.54 7.58 32.33
CA MET A 531 -0.56 7.85 30.88
C MET A 531 -0.98 9.30 30.59
N MET A 532 -1.98 9.85 31.31
CA MET A 532 -2.37 11.24 31.15
C MET A 532 -1.31 12.23 31.65
N ASP A 533 -0.53 11.88 32.65
CA ASP A 533 0.62 12.68 33.09
C ASP A 533 1.73 12.71 32.03
N ILE A 534 2.02 11.55 31.42
CA ILE A 534 2.95 11.46 30.29
C ILE A 534 2.46 12.31 29.11
N VAL A 535 1.16 12.29 28.77
CA VAL A 535 0.59 13.15 27.72
C VAL A 535 0.88 14.63 28.00
N ARG A 536 0.67 15.09 29.25
CA ARG A 536 0.95 16.48 29.65
C ARG A 536 2.43 16.83 29.55
N LYS A 537 3.31 15.93 30.03
CA LYS A 537 4.76 16.10 29.98
C LYS A 537 5.27 16.15 28.55
N TRP A 538 4.78 15.27 27.69
CA TRP A 538 5.16 15.24 26.28
C TRP A 538 4.76 16.53 25.56
N ARG A 539 3.52 17.00 25.73
CA ARG A 539 3.04 18.26 25.13
C ARG A 539 3.85 19.46 25.62
N LYS A 540 4.18 19.50 26.91
CA LYS A 540 5.05 20.55 27.48
C LYS A 540 6.47 20.51 26.90
N ALA A 541 6.99 19.31 26.60
CA ALA A 541 8.31 19.11 25.99
C ALA A 541 8.34 19.49 24.50
N ASN A 542 7.17 19.48 23.81
CA ASN A 542 7.05 19.69 22.38
C ASN A 542 6.01 20.79 22.03
N PRO A 543 6.22 22.03 22.50
CA PRO A 543 5.23 23.10 22.36
C PRO A 543 4.98 23.47 20.89
N ARG A 544 6.02 23.45 20.04
CA ARG A 544 5.89 23.80 18.63
C ARG A 544 5.07 22.77 17.84
N ILE A 545 5.15 21.49 18.20
CA ILE A 545 4.29 20.47 17.61
C ILE A 545 2.82 20.68 18.00
N VAL A 546 2.57 21.07 19.26
CA VAL A 546 1.21 21.41 19.73
C VAL A 546 0.66 22.62 18.98
N GLU A 547 1.46 23.67 18.80
CA GLU A 547 1.12 24.86 18.02
C GLU A 547 0.83 24.50 16.55
N LEU A 548 1.63 23.62 15.94
CA LEU A 548 1.42 23.14 14.56
C LEU A 548 0.03 22.53 14.36
N TRP A 549 -0.45 21.70 15.30
CA TRP A 549 -1.78 21.11 15.16
C TRP A 549 -2.87 22.18 15.11
N GLN A 550 -2.76 23.20 15.97
CA GLN A 550 -3.73 24.28 16.01
C GLN A 550 -3.67 25.13 14.73
N GLU A 551 -2.46 25.47 14.28
CA GLU A 551 -2.26 26.24 13.06
C GLU A 551 -2.83 25.53 11.84
N VAL A 552 -2.57 24.21 11.69
CA VAL A 552 -3.12 23.40 10.59
C VAL A 552 -4.65 23.37 10.65
N GLU A 553 -5.24 23.28 11.85
CA GLU A 553 -6.69 23.30 12.01
C GLU A 553 -7.29 24.65 11.65
N ASP A 554 -6.68 25.75 12.12
CA ASP A 554 -7.14 27.10 11.86
C ASP A 554 -7.07 27.45 10.38
N CYS A 555 -5.96 27.11 9.69
CA CYS A 555 -5.81 27.30 8.25
C CYS A 555 -6.85 26.50 7.45
N ALA A 556 -7.08 25.22 7.84
CA ALA A 556 -8.10 24.37 7.20
C ALA A 556 -9.51 24.94 7.40
N HIS A 557 -9.83 25.36 8.63
CA HIS A 557 -11.13 25.96 8.94
C HIS A 557 -11.35 27.27 8.19
N GLU A 558 -10.33 28.11 8.08
CA GLU A 558 -10.37 29.36 7.34
C GLU A 558 -10.57 29.12 5.85
N ALA A 559 -9.76 28.20 5.24
CA ALA A 559 -9.88 27.88 3.83
C ALA A 559 -11.30 27.37 3.48
N VAL A 560 -11.83 26.43 4.26
CA VAL A 560 -13.15 25.84 4.01
C VAL A 560 -14.30 26.82 4.30
N ARG A 561 -14.20 27.63 5.36
CA ARG A 561 -15.26 28.58 5.74
C ARG A 561 -15.45 29.67 4.71
N TYR A 562 -14.35 30.17 4.17
CA TYR A 562 -14.35 31.33 3.27
C TYR A 562 -14.09 30.95 1.81
N GLN A 563 -13.96 29.67 1.51
CA GLN A 563 -13.65 29.14 0.18
C GLN A 563 -12.49 29.90 -0.49
N ARG A 564 -11.37 29.95 0.20
CA ARG A 564 -10.20 30.71 -0.24
C ARG A 564 -8.89 30.00 0.04
N ARG A 565 -7.84 30.47 -0.65
CA ARG A 565 -6.46 30.06 -0.39
C ARG A 565 -5.93 30.70 0.90
N VAL A 566 -5.31 29.91 1.75
CA VAL A 566 -4.62 30.32 2.97
C VAL A 566 -3.21 29.73 2.95
N VAL A 567 -2.20 30.54 3.29
CA VAL A 567 -0.81 30.07 3.41
C VAL A 567 -0.49 29.92 4.89
N GLY A 568 -0.25 28.70 5.31
CA GLY A 568 0.12 28.36 6.69
C GLY A 568 1.61 28.54 6.93
N THR A 569 1.93 28.81 8.18
CA THR A 569 3.29 28.81 8.70
C THR A 569 3.40 27.65 9.71
N PRO A 570 4.57 27.07 9.93
CA PRO A 570 5.80 27.20 9.17
C PRO A 570 5.75 26.42 7.84
N ARG A 571 6.76 26.59 7.00
CA ARG A 571 6.96 25.82 5.77
C ARG A 571 6.00 26.10 4.60
N ASN A 572 5.20 27.16 4.68
CA ASN A 572 4.34 27.63 3.58
C ASN A 572 3.43 26.53 2.99
N LEU A 573 2.85 25.69 3.84
CA LEU A 573 1.78 24.78 3.41
C LEU A 573 0.63 25.64 2.86
N ILE A 574 0.07 25.24 1.72
CA ILE A 574 -1.04 25.96 1.10
C ILE A 574 -2.32 25.18 1.31
N PHE A 575 -3.27 25.82 1.97
CA PHE A 575 -4.62 25.30 2.16
C PHE A 575 -5.55 26.03 1.22
N ASP A 576 -6.29 25.32 0.37
CA ASP A 576 -7.18 25.91 -0.61
C ASP A 576 -8.53 25.21 -0.63
N CYS A 577 -9.60 25.94 -0.92
CA CYS A 577 -10.94 25.36 -1.01
C CYS A 577 -11.73 26.04 -2.12
N ASN A 578 -12.18 25.22 -3.10
CA ASN A 578 -13.03 25.66 -4.20
C ASN A 578 -14.52 25.29 -4.02
N GLY A 579 -14.89 24.79 -2.84
CA GLY A 579 -16.24 24.30 -2.54
C GLY A 579 -16.40 22.80 -2.80
N GLU A 580 -15.88 22.27 -3.89
CA GLU A 580 -15.91 20.84 -4.20
C GLU A 580 -14.79 20.08 -3.45
N TYR A 581 -13.60 20.67 -3.42
CA TYR A 581 -12.45 20.12 -2.72
C TYR A 581 -11.82 21.11 -1.75
N PHE A 582 -11.44 20.63 -0.60
CA PHE A 582 -10.42 21.23 0.24
C PHE A 582 -9.10 20.53 -0.08
N THR A 583 -8.05 21.29 -0.33
CA THR A 583 -6.72 20.76 -0.66
C THR A 583 -5.65 21.29 0.27
N VAL A 584 -4.62 20.49 0.50
CA VAL A 584 -3.39 20.88 1.19
C VAL A 584 -2.21 20.61 0.27
N THR A 585 -1.58 21.69 -0.26
CA THR A 585 -0.41 21.56 -1.12
C THR A 585 0.85 21.44 -0.26
N LEU A 586 1.61 20.40 -0.53
CA LEU A 586 2.84 20.01 0.16
C LEU A 586 4.06 20.75 -0.40
N PRO A 587 5.22 20.73 0.28
CA PRO A 587 6.46 21.30 -0.22
C PRO A 587 6.95 20.73 -1.56
N SER A 588 6.53 19.51 -1.91
CA SER A 588 6.78 18.87 -3.21
C SER A 588 5.96 19.44 -4.37
N GLY A 589 4.97 20.30 -4.09
CA GLY A 589 3.99 20.78 -5.07
C GLY A 589 2.78 19.85 -5.24
N ARG A 590 2.82 18.65 -4.67
CA ARG A 590 1.70 17.72 -4.67
C ARG A 590 0.62 18.15 -3.68
N SER A 591 -0.66 17.93 -4.01
CA SER A 591 -1.77 18.27 -3.13
C SER A 591 -2.44 17.01 -2.54
N LEU A 592 -2.91 17.12 -1.30
CA LEU A 592 -3.85 16.21 -0.68
C LEU A 592 -5.26 16.72 -0.92
N PHE A 593 -6.18 15.84 -1.30
CA PHE A 593 -7.55 16.21 -1.66
C PHE A 593 -8.56 15.66 -0.64
N TYR A 594 -9.51 16.51 -0.23
CA TYR A 594 -10.59 16.22 0.69
C TYR A 594 -11.91 16.68 0.05
N ARG A 595 -12.72 15.71 -0.40
CA ARG A 595 -13.93 16.00 -1.19
C ARG A 595 -15.10 16.47 -0.32
N ASN A 596 -15.94 17.36 -0.85
CA ASN A 596 -17.14 17.90 -0.20
C ASN A 596 -16.86 18.38 1.25
N PRO A 597 -15.89 19.29 1.46
CA PRO A 597 -15.55 19.76 2.78
C PRO A 597 -16.70 20.58 3.37
N ARG A 598 -17.07 20.27 4.62
CA ARG A 598 -18.20 20.92 5.28
C ARG A 598 -18.06 20.86 6.79
N PHE A 599 -18.75 21.77 7.49
CA PHE A 599 -18.86 21.74 8.92
C PHE A 599 -20.14 21.03 9.35
N VAL A 600 -20.01 20.00 10.19
CA VAL A 600 -21.11 19.19 10.70
C VAL A 600 -21.17 19.30 12.22
N GLU A 601 -22.36 19.55 12.77
CA GLU A 601 -22.58 19.50 14.24
C GLU A 601 -22.71 18.04 14.68
N ARG A 602 -21.89 17.67 15.66
CA ARG A 602 -21.93 16.34 16.28
C ARG A 602 -21.92 16.46 17.80
N VAL A 603 -22.46 15.46 18.49
CA VAL A 603 -22.38 15.38 19.95
C VAL A 603 -21.15 14.56 20.34
N LYS A 604 -20.15 15.20 20.95
CA LYS A 604 -19.00 14.54 21.58
C LYS A 604 -18.99 14.88 23.06
N ASN A 605 -18.86 13.87 23.93
CA ASN A 605 -18.83 14.04 25.39
C ASN A 605 -20.02 14.89 25.93
N LYS A 606 -21.24 14.66 25.42
CA LYS A 606 -22.48 15.41 25.77
C LYS A 606 -22.47 16.89 25.37
N GLN A 607 -21.49 17.35 24.58
CA GLN A 607 -21.42 18.71 24.05
C GLN A 607 -21.62 18.72 22.55
N ARG A 608 -22.35 19.72 22.03
CA ARG A 608 -22.41 19.96 20.58
C ARG A 608 -21.12 20.62 20.12
N VAL A 609 -20.43 19.98 19.19
CA VAL A 609 -19.20 20.49 18.59
C VAL A 609 -19.36 20.53 17.07
N LYS A 610 -18.84 21.59 16.45
CA LYS A 610 -18.83 21.76 15.01
C LYS A 610 -17.51 21.23 14.47
N LEU A 611 -17.56 20.15 13.70
CA LEU A 611 -16.38 19.47 13.16
C LEU A 611 -16.27 19.70 11.66
N LEU A 612 -15.05 19.86 11.17
CA LEU A 612 -14.76 19.78 9.75
C LEU A 612 -14.85 18.32 9.29
N CYS A 613 -15.66 18.06 8.28
CA CYS A 613 -15.88 16.75 7.71
C CYS A 613 -15.66 16.80 6.19
N TYR A 614 -15.37 15.63 5.60
CA TYR A 614 -15.22 15.43 4.17
C TYR A 614 -15.62 14.01 3.79
N ASP A 615 -15.88 13.78 2.50
CA ASP A 615 -16.22 12.45 1.99
C ASP A 615 -14.95 11.65 1.67
N GLY A 616 -14.92 10.38 2.06
CA GLY A 616 -13.78 9.50 1.82
C GLY A 616 -14.02 8.06 2.25
N ILE A 617 -13.01 7.21 2.08
CA ILE A 617 -13.05 5.81 2.52
C ILE A 617 -12.82 5.74 4.02
N VAL A 618 -13.82 5.34 4.78
CA VAL A 618 -13.75 5.10 6.23
C VAL A 618 -12.87 3.89 6.49
N GLN A 619 -11.85 4.03 7.33
CA GLN A 619 -10.83 2.97 7.53
C GLN A 619 -11.39 1.70 8.16
N GLU A 620 -12.32 1.84 9.08
CA GLU A 620 -12.92 0.74 9.84
C GLU A 620 -13.84 -0.12 8.97
N THR A 621 -14.72 0.52 8.18
CA THR A 621 -15.73 -0.16 7.37
C THR A 621 -15.29 -0.45 5.94
N LYS A 622 -14.21 0.21 5.47
CA LYS A 622 -13.76 0.22 4.07
C LYS A 622 -14.82 0.73 3.09
N GLN A 623 -15.83 1.42 3.58
CA GLN A 623 -16.89 2.03 2.79
C GLN A 623 -16.67 3.53 2.63
N TRP A 624 -17.22 4.09 1.58
CA TRP A 624 -17.28 5.53 1.37
C TRP A 624 -18.27 6.18 2.32
N GLY A 625 -17.87 7.23 2.98
CA GLY A 625 -18.71 7.92 3.97
C GLY A 625 -18.12 9.24 4.44
N ASP A 626 -18.82 9.84 5.39
CA ASP A 626 -18.46 11.10 6.03
C ASP A 626 -17.39 10.90 7.11
N ILE A 627 -16.25 11.59 6.96
CA ILE A 627 -15.08 11.48 7.83
C ILE A 627 -14.85 12.81 8.51
N ASP A 628 -14.84 12.82 9.85
CA ASP A 628 -14.42 13.98 10.61
C ASP A 628 -12.90 14.13 10.65
N THR A 629 -12.43 15.39 10.63
CA THR A 629 -11.01 15.71 10.71
C THR A 629 -10.75 16.86 11.69
N TYR A 630 -9.50 16.99 12.08
CA TYR A 630 -9.01 18.00 13.03
C TYR A 630 -7.50 18.18 12.80
N GLY A 631 -6.89 19.17 13.44
CA GLY A 631 -5.51 19.56 13.19
C GLY A 631 -4.50 18.42 13.28
N GLY A 632 -4.59 17.59 14.31
CA GLY A 632 -3.69 16.44 14.47
C GLY A 632 -3.82 15.40 13.35
N LYS A 633 -5.05 15.14 12.88
CA LYS A 633 -5.31 14.17 11.80
C LYS A 633 -4.85 14.69 10.44
N LEU A 634 -5.03 15.98 10.20
CA LEU A 634 -4.48 16.64 9.01
C LEU A 634 -2.95 16.66 9.05
N THR A 635 -2.36 16.96 10.21
CA THR A 635 -0.89 16.91 10.41
C THR A 635 -0.34 15.51 10.14
N GLU A 636 -1.00 14.44 10.62
CA GLU A 636 -0.63 13.05 10.31
C GLU A 636 -0.62 12.79 8.80
N ASN A 637 -1.66 13.19 8.08
CA ASN A 637 -1.74 13.02 6.64
C ASN A 637 -0.63 13.79 5.90
N ILE A 638 -0.35 15.04 6.31
CA ILE A 638 0.70 15.90 5.74
C ILE A 638 2.07 15.24 5.95
N VAL A 639 2.39 14.82 7.19
CA VAL A 639 3.67 14.20 7.53
C VAL A 639 3.87 12.89 6.74
N GLN A 640 2.88 12.02 6.72
CA GLN A 640 2.96 10.76 5.97
C GLN A 640 3.12 10.99 4.47
N ALA A 641 2.48 12.02 3.94
CA ALA A 641 2.57 12.36 2.53
C ALA A 641 3.94 12.95 2.17
N ILE A 642 4.51 13.84 2.99
CA ILE A 642 5.87 14.36 2.81
C ILE A 642 6.90 13.24 2.90
N ALA A 643 6.77 12.34 3.90
CA ALA A 643 7.64 11.18 4.04
C ALA A 643 7.59 10.28 2.79
N ARG A 644 6.39 10.08 2.20
CA ARG A 644 6.24 9.36 0.93
C ARG A 644 6.93 10.08 -0.23
N ASP A 645 6.83 11.41 -0.31
CA ASP A 645 7.47 12.18 -1.37
C ASP A 645 8.99 12.10 -1.30
N LEU A 646 9.56 12.09 -0.08
CA LEU A 646 11.00 11.89 0.13
C LEU A 646 11.46 10.48 -0.30
N ILE A 647 10.68 9.45 0.03
CA ILE A 647 10.96 8.09 -0.45
C ILE A 647 10.90 8.06 -1.98
N GLY A 648 9.86 8.64 -2.58
CA GLY A 648 9.70 8.71 -4.02
C GLY A 648 10.88 9.42 -4.71
N TYR A 649 11.29 10.57 -4.20
CA TYR A 649 12.48 11.28 -4.69
C TYR A 649 13.75 10.41 -4.64
N SER A 650 13.94 9.72 -3.50
CA SER A 650 15.09 8.83 -3.34
C SER A 650 15.06 7.65 -4.31
N MET A 651 13.87 7.08 -4.58
CA MET A 651 13.68 6.00 -5.55
C MET A 651 14.04 6.46 -6.97
N LEU A 652 13.62 7.65 -7.39
CA LEU A 652 14.01 8.21 -8.69
C LEU A 652 15.51 8.39 -8.80
N LYS A 653 16.17 8.89 -7.74
CA LYS A 653 17.62 9.07 -7.73
C LYS A 653 18.40 7.74 -7.73
N LEU A 654 17.86 6.71 -7.10
CA LEU A 654 18.44 5.36 -7.15
C LEU A 654 18.30 4.75 -8.55
N GLU A 655 17.14 4.91 -9.19
CA GLU A 655 16.92 4.45 -10.56
C GLU A 655 17.87 5.15 -11.57
N GLU A 656 18.02 6.49 -11.46
CA GLU A 656 18.99 7.25 -12.25
C GLU A 656 20.44 6.77 -12.05
N ALA A 657 20.77 6.28 -10.86
CA ALA A 657 22.07 5.73 -10.52
C ALA A 657 22.25 4.24 -10.90
N GLY A 658 21.22 3.60 -11.45
CA GLY A 658 21.26 2.21 -11.94
C GLY A 658 21.07 1.13 -10.86
N TYR A 659 20.40 1.46 -9.74
CA TYR A 659 20.06 0.51 -8.67
C TYR A 659 18.72 -0.19 -8.90
#